data_3c17f9e4998fb2e2e3bcf6c66121fef7
#
_entry.id   3c17f9e4998fb2e2e3bcf6c66121fef7
#
_cell.length_a   1.000
_cell.length_b   1.000
_cell.length_c   1.000
_cell.angle_alpha   90.00
_cell.angle_beta   90.00
_cell.angle_gamma   90.00
#
_symmetry.space_group_name_H-M   'P 1'
#
loop_
_entity.id
_entity.type
_entity.pdbx_description
1 polymer ?
#
loop_
_entity_poly.entity_id
_entity_poly.type
_entity_poly.pdbx_seq_one_letter_code
_entity_poly.pdbx_strand_id
1 'polypeptide(L)'
;MTTIHLPHGGIVLLVGPSNTGKTTLLNQLIQEEQILASEVVSSDQFRVLVSDLEFISWNGRPKDESDALFNEYQQISGAAFDAMDYVVAKRCQLNKLTFIDATHLREDEHDKYLQMGKKYHVPVIAMVLNISETELLRRDSERAFPRGRNRIKQQYQHFKNMLRFIKKKPYRRVYMLGEDELQVLNINRLENPLYIDVGNGFDFIGDIHGCFDEFIEMLNQLGYYENEEGYYIHPEGRKILSLGDVLSRGPKSIETLKFFQKHVPEGLAYMIDSNHGWKIARWLDGKNVKLAHGDEKVAAEFEEYEYKNGREAAEELKVQIKELLLEAKSHYIIRKNGVHAVVAAHAGIKDHYIGKQSAQISDFCRYGDSEGVDEHGKPIRKDWSISHKSSELILWGHDPKPQPLLVNNTLNIDQGVVFGGNLTAYRYPERQFVSVKAQKDYANVPDNPLREWELKRLSPPNIMKFLEGYSVLTEHYGEIMIYDDGVKPALDDLSHYTLPIEDIVYLPPTMSPTPKPSRLEGYLEHPTEAFEYYQANGVETMVVEKKHMGSRGILFLFKNKEIAKEYIGRETLGTIYSRTGRAFFQKELQGQVVSRLNEDLVKNGYFERYNTDFVLIDAEILPWNLKAKDLVLNQYAHVGEMALLDRTRLKDSLQQAIESGKDVLNWVQEVEVGIDNAKVFNEVYQKYCWETDGLEGIQIAPFHTLAHSSETFFDKPHTWHMEKNKEFSGISGLFLETEFRVVNDEATMKEAIEWWEEMNEDGHEGFVVKPESYITRYNGKLLQPAIKVRGRKYLHIIYGIDYLLPENLIRLKKRNAGKKQRNALKEFSLGVEGVNRFVNRESLERVHECVLGILALEAEPIDPRL
;
A
#
# COMPACT_ATOMS: atom_id res chain seq x y z
N MET A 1 -48.17 8.14 -16.03
CA MET A 1 -46.85 7.55 -16.04
C MET A 1 -46.51 7.18 -14.60
N THR A 2 -46.31 5.90 -14.30
CA THR A 2 -45.94 5.46 -12.95
C THR A 2 -44.43 5.47 -12.83
N THR A 3 -43.87 6.36 -12.00
CA THR A 3 -42.43 6.46 -11.82
C THR A 3 -41.99 5.74 -10.52
N ILE A 4 -41.03 4.83 -10.62
CA ILE A 4 -40.39 4.21 -9.48
C ILE A 4 -38.97 4.76 -9.31
N HIS A 5 -38.56 4.93 -8.06
CA HIS A 5 -37.24 5.43 -7.71
C HIS A 5 -36.37 4.28 -7.24
N LEU A 6 -35.29 4.00 -7.94
CA LEU A 6 -34.35 2.97 -7.60
C LEU A 6 -32.98 3.57 -7.17
N PRO A 7 -32.33 3.02 -6.17
CA PRO A 7 -30.99 3.44 -5.77
C PRO A 7 -29.97 3.06 -6.87
N HIS A 8 -28.78 3.66 -6.80
CA HIS A 8 -27.68 3.38 -7.71
C HIS A 8 -27.13 1.95 -7.61
N GLY A 9 -27.31 1.30 -6.47
CA GLY A 9 -26.90 -0.09 -6.21
C GLY A 9 -27.89 -0.80 -5.30
N GLY A 10 -27.95 -2.12 -5.37
CA GLY A 10 -28.87 -2.91 -4.56
C GLY A 10 -29.51 -4.08 -5.28
N ILE A 11 -30.46 -4.71 -4.64
CA ILE A 11 -31.20 -5.85 -5.16
C ILE A 11 -32.65 -5.41 -5.42
N VAL A 12 -33.14 -5.70 -6.61
CA VAL A 12 -34.56 -5.53 -6.99
C VAL A 12 -35.13 -6.92 -7.24
N LEU A 13 -35.99 -7.40 -6.35
CA LEU A 13 -36.70 -8.67 -6.52
C LEU A 13 -37.93 -8.45 -7.34
N LEU A 14 -38.07 -9.09 -8.49
CA LEU A 14 -39.35 -9.20 -9.19
C LEU A 14 -40.14 -10.33 -8.53
N VAL A 15 -41.37 -10.01 -8.14
CA VAL A 15 -42.22 -10.93 -7.41
C VAL A 15 -43.57 -11.12 -8.15
N GLY A 16 -43.93 -12.36 -8.40
CA GLY A 16 -45.18 -12.69 -9.04
C GLY A 16 -45.20 -14.07 -9.66
N PRO A 17 -46.40 -14.71 -9.84
CA PRO A 17 -46.55 -15.99 -10.50
C PRO A 17 -45.93 -16.01 -11.92
N SER A 18 -45.82 -17.18 -12.51
CA SER A 18 -45.56 -17.31 -13.93
C SER A 18 -46.64 -16.54 -14.72
N ASN A 19 -46.32 -16.00 -15.89
CA ASN A 19 -47.20 -15.25 -16.79
C ASN A 19 -47.56 -13.81 -16.32
N THR A 20 -46.99 -13.32 -15.21
CA THR A 20 -47.19 -11.90 -14.82
C THR A 20 -46.44 -10.90 -15.71
N GLY A 21 -45.55 -11.35 -16.60
CA GLY A 21 -44.81 -10.50 -17.53
C GLY A 21 -43.49 -9.97 -17.01
N LYS A 22 -42.90 -10.56 -15.98
CA LYS A 22 -41.59 -10.14 -15.39
C LYS A 22 -40.46 -9.98 -16.43
N THR A 23 -40.21 -11.04 -17.19
CA THR A 23 -39.15 -11.05 -18.22
C THR A 23 -39.49 -10.09 -19.37
N THR A 24 -40.80 -9.98 -19.74
CA THR A 24 -41.26 -9.03 -20.76
C THR A 24 -41.03 -7.60 -20.32
N LEU A 25 -41.36 -7.27 -19.07
CA LEU A 25 -41.10 -5.95 -18.49
C LEU A 25 -39.60 -5.64 -18.48
N LEU A 26 -38.74 -6.57 -18.03
CA LEU A 26 -37.29 -6.35 -18.02
C LEU A 26 -36.76 -6.13 -19.45
N ASN A 27 -37.19 -6.91 -20.42
CA ASN A 27 -36.80 -6.74 -21.81
C ASN A 27 -37.26 -5.39 -22.39
N GLN A 28 -38.46 -4.95 -22.05
CA GLN A 28 -38.92 -3.62 -22.42
C GLN A 28 -38.04 -2.53 -21.81
N LEU A 29 -37.78 -2.58 -20.51
CA LEU A 29 -36.91 -1.61 -19.82
C LEU A 29 -35.49 -1.60 -20.39
N ILE A 30 -34.98 -2.72 -20.86
CA ILE A 30 -33.66 -2.82 -21.54
C ILE A 30 -33.73 -2.14 -22.92
N GLN A 31 -34.78 -2.41 -23.70
CA GLN A 31 -34.99 -1.80 -25.01
C GLN A 31 -35.19 -0.28 -24.94
N GLU A 32 -35.80 0.20 -23.87
CA GLU A 32 -36.02 1.63 -23.57
C GLU A 32 -34.77 2.27 -22.89
N GLU A 33 -33.66 1.54 -22.77
CA GLU A 33 -32.40 1.98 -22.13
C GLU A 33 -32.55 2.45 -20.66
N GLN A 34 -33.65 2.05 -20.00
CA GLN A 34 -33.87 2.39 -18.58
C GLN A 34 -33.03 1.52 -17.63
N ILE A 35 -32.69 0.28 -18.04
CA ILE A 35 -31.84 -0.64 -17.34
C ILE A 35 -30.86 -1.32 -18.32
N LEU A 36 -29.73 -1.83 -17.79
CA LEU A 36 -28.76 -2.58 -18.58
C LEU A 36 -29.10 -4.07 -18.57
N ALA A 37 -28.88 -4.76 -19.69
CA ALA A 37 -29.03 -6.21 -19.74
C ALA A 37 -28.16 -6.93 -18.70
N SER A 38 -26.97 -6.40 -18.40
CA SER A 38 -26.06 -6.89 -17.37
C SER A 38 -26.57 -6.73 -15.93
N GLU A 39 -27.61 -5.94 -15.71
CA GLU A 39 -28.25 -5.77 -14.40
C GLU A 39 -29.29 -6.85 -14.13
N VAL A 40 -29.67 -7.62 -15.12
CA VAL A 40 -30.69 -8.67 -14.98
C VAL A 40 -30.04 -10.02 -14.73
N VAL A 41 -30.49 -10.69 -13.69
CA VAL A 41 -30.08 -12.05 -13.31
C VAL A 41 -31.34 -12.91 -13.30
N SER A 42 -31.50 -13.77 -14.29
CA SER A 42 -32.69 -14.58 -14.51
C SER A 42 -32.46 -16.05 -14.18
N SER A 43 -33.37 -16.63 -13.38
CA SER A 43 -33.32 -18.06 -13.05
C SER A 43 -33.43 -18.96 -14.26
N ASP A 44 -34.16 -18.55 -15.30
CA ASP A 44 -34.31 -19.33 -16.54
C ASP A 44 -33.02 -19.28 -17.37
N GLN A 45 -32.34 -18.14 -17.45
CA GLN A 45 -31.05 -18.01 -18.13
C GLN A 45 -29.96 -18.85 -17.42
N PHE A 46 -29.95 -18.84 -16.08
CA PHE A 46 -28.97 -19.62 -15.32
C PHE A 46 -29.21 -21.14 -15.42
N ARG A 47 -30.46 -21.59 -15.60
CA ARG A 47 -30.72 -23.01 -15.91
C ARG A 47 -30.09 -23.41 -17.22
N VAL A 48 -30.26 -22.61 -18.28
CA VAL A 48 -29.62 -22.89 -19.57
C VAL A 48 -28.09 -22.85 -19.42
N LEU A 49 -27.54 -21.85 -18.68
CA LEU A 49 -26.09 -21.70 -18.50
C LEU A 49 -25.43 -22.88 -17.78
N VAL A 50 -26.13 -23.53 -16.84
CA VAL A 50 -25.56 -24.66 -16.06
C VAL A 50 -25.86 -26.03 -16.66
N SER A 51 -26.80 -26.18 -17.63
CA SER A 51 -27.25 -27.48 -18.11
C SER A 51 -27.42 -27.58 -19.62
N ASP A 52 -27.27 -26.47 -20.36
CA ASP A 52 -27.58 -26.38 -21.80
C ASP A 52 -29.04 -26.75 -22.17
N LEU A 53 -29.94 -26.92 -21.19
CA LEU A 53 -31.31 -27.34 -21.37
C LEU A 53 -32.28 -26.17 -21.22
N GLU A 54 -33.10 -25.95 -22.26
CA GLU A 54 -34.25 -25.06 -22.19
C GLU A 54 -35.38 -25.73 -21.40
N PHE A 55 -36.32 -24.90 -20.88
CA PHE A 55 -37.49 -25.44 -20.18
C PHE A 55 -38.34 -26.32 -21.08
N ILE A 56 -38.51 -27.60 -20.69
CA ILE A 56 -39.38 -28.56 -21.35
C ILE A 56 -40.61 -28.80 -20.46
N SER A 57 -41.82 -28.64 -21.03
CA SER A 57 -43.02 -28.95 -20.30
C SER A 57 -43.19 -30.48 -20.15
N TRP A 58 -43.44 -30.94 -18.94
CA TRP A 58 -43.75 -32.32 -18.61
C TRP A 58 -45.25 -32.63 -18.63
N ASN A 59 -46.13 -31.60 -18.85
CA ASN A 59 -47.55 -31.80 -18.93
C ASN A 59 -47.97 -32.55 -20.20
N GLY A 60 -48.85 -33.56 -20.03
CA GLY A 60 -49.31 -34.40 -21.13
C GLY A 60 -48.41 -35.59 -21.51
N ARG A 61 -47.31 -35.81 -20.74
CA ARG A 61 -46.41 -36.95 -20.90
C ARG A 61 -46.85 -38.09 -20.00
N PRO A 62 -46.43 -39.35 -20.29
CA PRO A 62 -46.54 -40.49 -19.35
C PRO A 62 -45.94 -40.13 -17.96
N LYS A 63 -46.50 -40.71 -16.90
CA LYS A 63 -46.18 -40.33 -15.52
C LYS A 63 -44.68 -40.53 -15.20
N ASP A 64 -44.10 -41.63 -15.64
CA ASP A 64 -42.68 -41.95 -15.45
C ASP A 64 -41.74 -40.96 -16.15
N GLU A 65 -42.02 -40.54 -17.36
CA GLU A 65 -41.30 -39.50 -18.09
C GLU A 65 -41.47 -38.13 -17.39
N SER A 66 -42.68 -37.82 -16.97
CA SER A 66 -43.02 -36.57 -16.28
C SER A 66 -42.28 -36.48 -14.94
N ASP A 67 -42.22 -37.54 -14.16
CA ASP A 67 -41.52 -37.61 -12.88
C ASP A 67 -39.98 -37.52 -13.07
N ALA A 68 -39.44 -38.15 -14.10
CA ALA A 68 -38.03 -38.07 -14.44
C ALA A 68 -37.62 -36.62 -14.83
N LEU A 69 -38.32 -36.00 -15.73
CA LEU A 69 -38.08 -34.62 -16.14
C LEU A 69 -38.25 -33.62 -15.01
N PHE A 70 -39.23 -33.88 -14.13
CA PHE A 70 -39.39 -33.02 -12.93
C PHE A 70 -38.20 -33.12 -11.98
N ASN A 71 -37.70 -34.31 -11.71
CA ASN A 71 -36.55 -34.54 -10.85
C ASN A 71 -35.27 -33.89 -11.40
N GLU A 72 -35.04 -34.09 -12.70
CA GLU A 72 -33.91 -33.49 -13.42
C GLU A 72 -34.01 -31.93 -13.35
N TYR A 73 -35.15 -31.37 -13.60
CA TYR A 73 -35.42 -29.93 -13.53
C TYR A 73 -35.18 -29.39 -12.10
N GLN A 74 -35.51 -30.17 -11.05
CA GLN A 74 -35.26 -29.77 -9.68
C GLN A 74 -33.77 -29.72 -9.37
N GLN A 75 -32.98 -30.68 -9.83
CA GLN A 75 -31.52 -30.70 -9.66
C GLN A 75 -30.86 -29.52 -10.39
N ILE A 76 -31.22 -29.30 -11.65
CA ILE A 76 -30.75 -28.19 -12.47
C ILE A 76 -31.12 -26.85 -11.80
N SER A 77 -32.35 -26.73 -11.27
CA SER A 77 -32.79 -25.51 -10.60
C SER A 77 -31.96 -25.19 -9.36
N GLY A 78 -31.56 -26.20 -8.57
CA GLY A 78 -30.67 -26.03 -7.42
C GLY A 78 -29.34 -25.42 -7.85
N ALA A 79 -28.65 -26.04 -8.80
CA ALA A 79 -27.37 -25.57 -9.34
C ALA A 79 -27.48 -24.16 -9.97
N ALA A 80 -28.56 -23.89 -10.69
CA ALA A 80 -28.82 -22.58 -11.30
C ALA A 80 -29.00 -21.47 -10.25
N PHE A 81 -29.74 -21.73 -9.17
CA PHE A 81 -29.89 -20.78 -8.07
C PHE A 81 -28.59 -20.56 -7.30
N ASP A 82 -27.76 -21.57 -7.08
CA ASP A 82 -26.45 -21.43 -6.43
C ASP A 82 -25.54 -20.51 -7.27
N ALA A 83 -25.46 -20.74 -8.56
CA ALA A 83 -24.67 -19.92 -9.48
C ALA A 83 -25.20 -18.47 -9.54
N MET A 84 -26.52 -18.33 -9.61
CA MET A 84 -27.20 -17.04 -9.60
C MET A 84 -26.91 -16.26 -8.32
N ASP A 85 -27.02 -16.89 -7.17
CA ASP A 85 -26.75 -16.27 -5.88
C ASP A 85 -25.31 -15.82 -5.74
N TYR A 86 -24.36 -16.61 -6.27
CA TYR A 86 -22.96 -16.22 -6.32
C TYR A 86 -22.75 -14.93 -7.13
N VAL A 87 -23.37 -14.83 -8.31
CA VAL A 87 -23.30 -13.62 -9.14
C VAL A 87 -23.95 -12.43 -8.45
N VAL A 88 -25.13 -12.60 -7.85
CA VAL A 88 -25.81 -11.54 -7.09
C VAL A 88 -24.94 -11.07 -5.93
N ALA A 89 -24.34 -11.99 -5.18
CA ALA A 89 -23.43 -11.64 -4.09
C ALA A 89 -22.23 -10.81 -4.57
N LYS A 90 -21.61 -11.18 -5.70
CA LYS A 90 -20.51 -10.39 -6.30
C LYS A 90 -20.95 -9.01 -6.75
N ARG A 91 -22.12 -8.90 -7.33
CA ARG A 91 -22.70 -7.60 -7.73
C ARG A 91 -23.01 -6.71 -6.53
N CYS A 92 -23.52 -7.30 -5.42
CA CYS A 92 -23.69 -6.60 -4.14
C CYS A 92 -22.34 -6.12 -3.55
N GLN A 93 -21.29 -6.93 -3.62
CA GLN A 93 -19.94 -6.51 -3.21
C GLN A 93 -19.49 -5.27 -3.97
N LEU A 94 -19.72 -5.24 -5.27
CA LEU A 94 -19.38 -4.14 -6.19
C LEU A 94 -20.41 -2.99 -6.19
N ASN A 95 -21.39 -3.00 -5.28
CA ASN A 95 -22.46 -1.99 -5.18
C ASN A 95 -23.21 -1.77 -6.48
N LYS A 96 -23.48 -2.84 -7.26
CA LYS A 96 -24.22 -2.78 -8.53
C LYS A 96 -25.70 -3.08 -8.33
N LEU A 97 -26.55 -2.33 -9.02
CA LEU A 97 -27.98 -2.62 -9.06
C LEU A 97 -28.23 -3.93 -9.81
N THR A 98 -29.08 -4.80 -9.25
CA THR A 98 -29.36 -6.14 -9.80
C THR A 98 -30.82 -6.46 -9.71
N PHE A 99 -31.45 -6.72 -10.85
CA PHE A 99 -32.82 -7.21 -10.96
C PHE A 99 -32.80 -8.74 -10.96
N ILE A 100 -33.54 -9.35 -10.06
CA ILE A 100 -33.65 -10.80 -9.97
C ILE A 100 -34.96 -11.27 -10.56
N ASP A 101 -34.90 -11.94 -11.71
CA ASP A 101 -36.05 -12.49 -12.43
C ASP A 101 -36.29 -13.95 -12.02
N ALA A 102 -37.13 -14.10 -11.01
CA ALA A 102 -37.72 -15.37 -10.58
C ALA A 102 -39.11 -15.10 -9.99
N THR A 103 -39.80 -16.14 -9.55
CA THR A 103 -41.21 -15.98 -9.06
C THR A 103 -41.28 -15.38 -7.65
N HIS A 104 -40.35 -15.70 -6.77
CA HIS A 104 -40.24 -15.24 -5.37
C HIS A 104 -41.58 -15.31 -4.60
N LEU A 105 -42.18 -16.50 -4.56
CA LEU A 105 -43.50 -16.68 -3.93
C LEU A 105 -43.38 -17.23 -2.50
N ARG A 106 -42.24 -17.72 -2.09
CA ARG A 106 -42.00 -18.34 -0.76
C ARG A 106 -41.23 -17.37 0.14
N GLU A 107 -41.49 -17.49 1.42
CA GLU A 107 -40.90 -16.59 2.43
C GLU A 107 -39.41 -16.73 2.54
N ASP A 108 -38.89 -17.96 2.46
CA ASP A 108 -37.44 -18.24 2.51
C ASP A 108 -36.65 -17.62 1.36
N GLU A 109 -37.24 -17.50 0.17
CA GLU A 109 -36.63 -16.81 -0.98
C GLU A 109 -36.46 -15.32 -0.72
N HIS A 110 -37.39 -14.66 -0.06
CA HIS A 110 -37.29 -13.27 0.35
C HIS A 110 -36.24 -13.07 1.43
N ASP A 111 -36.26 -13.92 2.47
CA ASP A 111 -35.31 -13.83 3.59
C ASP A 111 -33.86 -13.98 3.15
N LYS A 112 -33.61 -14.88 2.21
CA LYS A 112 -32.29 -15.07 1.60
C LYS A 112 -31.70 -13.76 1.02
N TYR A 113 -32.45 -13.07 0.19
CA TYR A 113 -31.96 -11.82 -0.43
C TYR A 113 -31.95 -10.64 0.54
N LEU A 114 -32.87 -10.60 1.51
CA LEU A 114 -32.81 -9.61 2.59
C LEU A 114 -31.56 -9.81 3.47
N GLN A 115 -31.21 -11.04 3.80
CA GLN A 115 -29.97 -11.36 4.50
C GLN A 115 -28.73 -11.00 3.66
N MET A 116 -28.78 -11.27 2.34
CA MET A 116 -27.70 -10.87 1.42
C MET A 116 -27.55 -9.35 1.38
N GLY A 117 -28.67 -8.60 1.28
CA GLY A 117 -28.66 -7.14 1.34
C GLY A 117 -28.04 -6.61 2.65
N LYS A 118 -28.41 -7.23 3.79
CA LYS A 118 -27.85 -6.90 5.09
C LYS A 118 -26.34 -7.20 5.15
N LYS A 119 -25.94 -8.38 4.68
CA LYS A 119 -24.53 -8.81 4.67
C LYS A 119 -23.63 -7.88 3.85
N TYR A 120 -24.11 -7.40 2.72
CA TYR A 120 -23.33 -6.56 1.80
C TYR A 120 -23.68 -5.06 1.88
N HIS A 121 -24.52 -4.67 2.84
CA HIS A 121 -24.92 -3.28 3.08
C HIS A 121 -25.55 -2.60 1.85
N VAL A 122 -26.37 -3.32 1.12
CA VAL A 122 -27.10 -2.81 -0.05
C VAL A 122 -28.60 -2.89 0.17
N PRO A 123 -29.39 -1.91 -0.32
CA PRO A 123 -30.83 -1.93 -0.19
C PRO A 123 -31.46 -3.07 -1.00
N VAL A 124 -32.54 -3.64 -0.47
CA VAL A 124 -33.38 -4.62 -1.18
C VAL A 124 -34.76 -4.02 -1.41
N ILE A 125 -35.23 -4.06 -2.64
CA ILE A 125 -36.52 -3.53 -3.10
C ILE A 125 -37.29 -4.69 -3.67
N ALA A 126 -38.60 -4.72 -3.43
CA ALA A 126 -39.52 -5.66 -4.07
C ALA A 126 -40.40 -4.96 -5.09
N MET A 127 -40.43 -5.46 -6.33
CA MET A 127 -41.36 -5.09 -7.38
C MET A 127 -42.38 -6.22 -7.57
N VAL A 128 -43.59 -6.03 -7.07
CA VAL A 128 -44.65 -7.02 -7.05
C VAL A 128 -45.58 -6.77 -8.25
N LEU A 129 -45.58 -7.71 -9.17
CA LEU A 129 -46.49 -7.66 -10.34
C LEU A 129 -47.83 -8.30 -9.95
N ASN A 130 -48.79 -7.45 -9.67
CA ASN A 130 -50.12 -7.84 -9.17
C ASN A 130 -51.12 -8.00 -10.30
N ILE A 131 -51.08 -9.14 -10.96
CA ILE A 131 -51.95 -9.51 -12.10
C ILE A 131 -53.04 -10.47 -11.63
N SER A 132 -54.25 -10.34 -12.14
CA SER A 132 -55.39 -11.18 -11.76
C SER A 132 -55.19 -12.65 -12.19
N GLU A 133 -55.79 -13.60 -11.41
CA GLU A 133 -55.75 -15.02 -11.74
C GLU A 133 -56.34 -15.30 -13.14
N THR A 134 -57.41 -14.62 -13.47
CA THR A 134 -58.06 -14.75 -14.79
C THR A 134 -57.10 -14.40 -15.92
N GLU A 135 -56.41 -13.29 -15.78
CA GLU A 135 -55.48 -12.83 -16.79
C GLU A 135 -54.23 -13.76 -16.89
N LEU A 136 -53.72 -14.24 -15.76
CA LEU A 136 -52.62 -15.21 -15.76
C LEU A 136 -52.98 -16.51 -16.50
N LEU A 137 -54.21 -17.00 -16.32
CA LEU A 137 -54.71 -18.19 -17.02
C LEU A 137 -54.93 -17.95 -18.51
N ARG A 138 -55.42 -16.74 -18.89
CA ARG A 138 -55.53 -16.33 -20.29
C ARG A 138 -54.17 -16.32 -20.96
N ARG A 139 -53.22 -15.66 -20.37
CA ARG A 139 -51.83 -15.61 -20.88
C ARG A 139 -51.15 -16.98 -20.93
N ASP A 140 -51.49 -17.90 -20.01
CA ASP A 140 -50.96 -19.26 -20.04
C ASP A 140 -51.46 -20.04 -21.26
N SER A 141 -52.74 -19.86 -21.63
CA SER A 141 -53.31 -20.54 -22.78
C SER A 141 -52.80 -20.05 -24.14
N GLU A 142 -52.22 -18.85 -24.18
CA GLU A 142 -51.63 -18.23 -25.38
C GLU A 142 -50.14 -18.56 -25.57
N ARG A 143 -49.49 -19.21 -24.60
CA ARG A 143 -48.10 -19.55 -24.70
C ARG A 143 -47.86 -20.78 -25.59
N ALA A 144 -46.75 -20.76 -26.31
CA ALA A 144 -46.25 -21.93 -27.05
C ALA A 144 -46.00 -23.17 -26.12
N PHE A 145 -45.60 -22.91 -24.88
CA PHE A 145 -45.39 -23.92 -23.83
C PHE A 145 -46.11 -23.54 -22.54
N PRO A 146 -47.44 -23.88 -22.41
CA PRO A 146 -48.22 -23.56 -21.23
C PRO A 146 -47.69 -24.19 -19.96
N ARG A 147 -47.69 -23.46 -18.86
CA ARG A 147 -47.30 -23.99 -17.53
C ARG A 147 -48.37 -24.91 -16.93
N GLY A 148 -49.60 -24.78 -17.37
CA GLY A 148 -50.76 -25.57 -16.96
C GLY A 148 -51.59 -24.89 -15.86
N ARG A 149 -52.93 -24.99 -16.05
CA ARG A 149 -53.94 -24.33 -15.20
C ARG A 149 -53.76 -24.56 -13.69
N ASN A 150 -53.48 -25.81 -13.31
CA ASN A 150 -53.34 -26.19 -11.89
C ASN A 150 -52.10 -25.53 -11.26
N ARG A 151 -51.00 -25.46 -12.00
CA ARG A 151 -49.74 -24.83 -11.53
C ARG A 151 -49.93 -23.30 -11.35
N ILE A 152 -50.61 -22.65 -12.31
CA ILE A 152 -50.86 -21.21 -12.20
C ILE A 152 -51.75 -20.91 -11.00
N LYS A 153 -52.83 -21.72 -10.76
CA LYS A 153 -53.69 -21.59 -9.58
C LYS A 153 -52.92 -21.78 -8.26
N GLN A 154 -52.07 -22.76 -8.21
CA GLN A 154 -51.23 -23.02 -7.05
C GLN A 154 -50.27 -21.84 -6.79
N GLN A 155 -49.59 -21.37 -7.82
CA GLN A 155 -48.69 -20.20 -7.71
C GLN A 155 -49.49 -18.95 -7.29
N TYR A 156 -50.68 -18.75 -7.81
CA TYR A 156 -51.51 -17.61 -7.41
C TYR A 156 -51.96 -17.71 -5.94
N GLN A 157 -52.19 -18.90 -5.43
CA GLN A 157 -52.50 -19.07 -3.98
C GLN A 157 -51.27 -18.75 -3.13
N HIS A 158 -50.08 -19.19 -3.55
CA HIS A 158 -48.80 -18.82 -2.87
C HIS A 158 -48.60 -17.28 -2.94
N PHE A 159 -48.91 -16.65 -4.07
CA PHE A 159 -48.84 -15.23 -4.22
C PHE A 159 -49.74 -14.48 -3.23
N LYS A 160 -51.01 -14.93 -3.07
CA LYS A 160 -51.91 -14.36 -2.05
C LYS A 160 -51.35 -14.49 -0.62
N ASN A 161 -50.71 -15.59 -0.32
CA ASN A 161 -50.05 -15.77 0.98
C ASN A 161 -48.85 -14.83 1.12
N MET A 162 -48.03 -14.71 0.07
CA MET A 162 -46.89 -13.78 0.00
C MET A 162 -47.31 -12.35 0.28
N LEU A 163 -48.42 -11.87 -0.30
CA LEU A 163 -48.94 -10.51 -0.07
C LEU A 163 -49.23 -10.20 1.41
N ARG A 164 -49.46 -11.23 2.26
CA ARG A 164 -49.70 -11.07 3.71
C ARG A 164 -48.47 -10.75 4.48
N PHE A 165 -47.29 -11.26 4.06
CA PHE A 165 -46.04 -11.08 4.80
C PHE A 165 -45.12 -10.03 4.20
N ILE A 166 -45.16 -9.76 2.88
CA ILE A 166 -44.19 -8.92 2.21
C ILE A 166 -44.06 -7.51 2.82
N LYS A 167 -45.21 -6.92 3.22
CA LYS A 167 -45.24 -5.59 3.85
C LYS A 167 -44.61 -5.56 5.26
N LYS A 168 -44.43 -6.71 5.90
CA LYS A 168 -43.80 -6.84 7.22
C LYS A 168 -42.31 -7.07 7.17
N LYS A 169 -41.79 -7.41 5.97
CA LYS A 169 -40.34 -7.66 5.75
C LYS A 169 -39.57 -6.32 5.62
N PRO A 170 -38.32 -6.27 6.00
CA PRO A 170 -37.49 -5.05 6.02
C PRO A 170 -36.97 -4.66 4.63
N TYR A 171 -37.85 -4.60 3.65
CA TYR A 171 -37.54 -4.02 2.35
C TYR A 171 -37.34 -2.51 2.45
N ARG A 172 -36.36 -1.96 1.71
CA ARG A 172 -36.21 -0.51 1.59
C ARG A 172 -37.51 0.11 1.01
N ARG A 173 -38.15 -0.58 0.03
CA ARG A 173 -39.42 -0.21 -0.55
C ARG A 173 -40.08 -1.42 -1.21
N VAL A 174 -41.40 -1.45 -1.19
CA VAL A 174 -42.22 -2.42 -1.92
C VAL A 174 -43.11 -1.65 -2.91
N TYR A 175 -42.95 -1.91 -4.19
CA TYR A 175 -43.78 -1.38 -5.25
C TYR A 175 -44.80 -2.44 -5.64
N MET A 176 -46.10 -2.07 -5.63
CA MET A 176 -47.20 -2.91 -6.07
C MET A 176 -47.61 -2.40 -7.44
N LEU A 177 -47.44 -3.18 -8.50
CA LEU A 177 -47.66 -2.75 -9.89
C LEU A 177 -48.76 -3.58 -10.49
N GLY A 178 -49.86 -2.95 -10.87
CA GLY A 178 -50.94 -3.52 -11.64
C GLY A 178 -50.68 -3.49 -13.15
N GLU A 179 -51.60 -4.05 -13.92
CA GLU A 179 -51.46 -4.20 -15.38
C GLU A 179 -51.29 -2.84 -16.09
N ASP A 180 -52.09 -1.86 -15.74
CA ASP A 180 -52.03 -0.52 -16.33
C ASP A 180 -50.71 0.21 -15.96
N GLU A 181 -50.22 0.00 -14.76
CA GLU A 181 -48.97 0.61 -14.29
C GLU A 181 -47.76 0.05 -14.98
N LEU A 182 -47.78 -1.25 -15.33
CA LEU A 182 -46.66 -1.92 -16.01
C LEU A 182 -46.44 -1.41 -17.44
N GLN A 183 -47.53 -0.94 -18.11
CA GLN A 183 -47.47 -0.43 -19.48
C GLN A 183 -46.81 0.96 -19.57
N VAL A 184 -46.80 1.72 -18.48
CA VAL A 184 -46.37 3.12 -18.45
C VAL A 184 -45.30 3.34 -17.36
N LEU A 185 -44.56 2.29 -17.04
CA LEU A 185 -43.53 2.32 -15.98
C LEU A 185 -42.31 3.10 -16.45
N ASN A 186 -41.88 4.00 -15.62
CA ASN A 186 -40.61 4.73 -15.77
C ASN A 186 -39.70 4.52 -14.56
N ILE A 187 -38.41 4.30 -14.79
CA ILE A 187 -37.41 4.14 -13.74
C ILE A 187 -36.61 5.43 -13.60
N ASN A 188 -36.67 6.04 -12.41
CA ASN A 188 -35.80 7.14 -12.03
C ASN A 188 -34.66 6.59 -11.19
N ARG A 189 -33.44 6.67 -11.73
CA ARG A 189 -32.18 6.28 -11.02
C ARG A 189 -31.75 7.39 -10.08
N LEU A 190 -31.77 7.12 -8.79
CA LEU A 190 -31.25 8.06 -7.80
C LEU A 190 -29.73 8.03 -7.82
N GLU A 191 -29.12 9.19 -7.89
CA GLU A 191 -27.69 9.31 -7.71
C GLU A 191 -27.28 8.89 -6.30
N ASN A 192 -26.04 8.42 -6.17
CA ASN A 192 -25.51 8.12 -4.85
C ASN A 192 -25.21 9.44 -4.11
N PRO A 193 -25.90 9.72 -2.99
CA PRO A 193 -25.70 10.97 -2.24
C PRO A 193 -24.31 11.12 -1.63
N LEU A 194 -23.49 10.07 -1.72
CA LEU A 194 -22.09 10.08 -1.27
C LEU A 194 -21.12 10.55 -2.35
N TYR A 195 -21.56 10.66 -3.61
CA TYR A 195 -20.71 11.06 -4.73
C TYR A 195 -20.72 12.57 -4.90
N ILE A 196 -19.54 13.15 -5.03
CA ILE A 196 -19.34 14.56 -5.35
C ILE A 196 -18.29 14.63 -6.46
N ASP A 197 -18.55 15.40 -7.51
CA ASP A 197 -17.54 15.65 -8.54
C ASP A 197 -16.53 16.70 -8.05
N VAL A 198 -15.28 16.50 -8.39
CA VAL A 198 -14.17 17.32 -7.89
C VAL A 198 -14.31 18.81 -8.23
N GLY A 199 -14.99 19.13 -9.34
CA GLY A 199 -15.14 20.52 -9.79
C GLY A 199 -13.80 21.23 -9.89
N ASN A 200 -13.71 22.41 -9.26
CA ASN A 200 -12.49 23.23 -9.20
C ASN A 200 -11.55 22.84 -8.05
N GLY A 201 -11.86 21.78 -7.32
CA GLY A 201 -11.04 21.26 -6.22
C GLY A 201 -11.68 21.34 -4.85
N PHE A 202 -11.08 20.64 -3.91
CA PHE A 202 -11.47 20.57 -2.51
C PHE A 202 -10.31 20.93 -1.59
N ASP A 203 -10.64 21.59 -0.48
CA ASP A 203 -9.77 21.72 0.66
C ASP A 203 -10.38 20.88 1.80
N PHE A 204 -9.73 19.75 2.12
CA PHE A 204 -10.13 18.85 3.18
C PHE A 204 -9.56 19.34 4.48
N ILE A 205 -10.40 19.55 5.49
CA ILE A 205 -9.99 20.07 6.79
C ILE A 205 -10.07 18.96 7.82
N GLY A 206 -8.99 18.75 8.57
CA GLY A 206 -8.95 17.82 9.70
C GLY A 206 -9.87 18.23 10.86
N ASP A 207 -9.77 17.52 11.96
CA ASP A 207 -10.62 17.70 13.14
C ASP A 207 -10.45 19.12 13.73
N ILE A 208 -11.54 19.90 13.75
CA ILE A 208 -11.53 21.31 14.15
C ILE A 208 -11.76 21.46 15.65
N HIS A 209 -12.63 20.63 16.23
CA HIS A 209 -12.94 20.61 17.66
C HIS A 209 -13.27 21.99 18.27
N GLY A 210 -14.03 22.82 17.57
CA GLY A 210 -14.36 24.17 18.07
C GLY A 210 -13.18 25.13 18.16
N CYS A 211 -12.03 24.84 17.53
CA CYS A 211 -10.91 25.79 17.37
C CYS A 211 -11.20 26.72 16.18
N PHE A 212 -12.24 27.55 16.37
CA PHE A 212 -12.80 28.37 15.28
C PHE A 212 -11.85 29.44 14.78
N ASP A 213 -11.01 30.02 15.65
CA ASP A 213 -10.05 31.06 15.26
C ASP A 213 -8.98 30.49 14.32
N GLU A 214 -8.43 29.32 14.65
CA GLU A 214 -7.50 28.57 13.80
C GLU A 214 -8.16 28.12 12.49
N PHE A 215 -9.44 27.78 12.53
CA PHE A 215 -10.19 27.40 11.33
C PHE A 215 -10.37 28.61 10.38
N ILE A 216 -10.71 29.76 10.87
CA ILE A 216 -10.80 30.99 10.05
C ILE A 216 -9.42 31.41 9.52
N GLU A 217 -8.38 31.31 10.34
CA GLU A 217 -7.00 31.56 9.89
C GLU A 217 -6.63 30.60 8.76
N MET A 218 -6.96 29.31 8.89
CA MET A 218 -6.77 28.29 7.85
C MET A 218 -7.46 28.67 6.55
N LEU A 219 -8.74 29.07 6.60
CA LEU A 219 -9.49 29.48 5.42
C LEU A 219 -8.84 30.67 4.71
N ASN A 220 -8.36 31.66 5.48
CA ASN A 220 -7.65 32.81 4.92
C ASN A 220 -6.34 32.39 4.22
N GLN A 221 -5.56 31.48 4.83
CA GLN A 221 -4.33 30.96 4.22
C GLN A 221 -4.60 30.13 2.96
N LEU A 222 -5.75 29.45 2.90
CA LEU A 222 -6.21 28.71 1.72
C LEU A 222 -6.75 29.63 0.61
N GLY A 223 -6.98 30.91 0.87
CA GLY A 223 -7.45 31.89 -0.09
C GLY A 223 -8.97 32.08 -0.09
N TYR A 224 -9.68 31.58 0.92
CA TYR A 224 -11.10 31.91 1.12
C TYR A 224 -11.23 33.29 1.72
N TYR A 225 -12.30 33.97 1.39
CA TYR A 225 -12.67 35.28 1.96
C TYR A 225 -14.17 35.33 2.23
N GLU A 226 -14.56 36.14 3.20
CA GLU A 226 -15.95 36.39 3.53
C GLU A 226 -16.55 37.40 2.54
N ASN A 227 -17.66 37.06 1.88
CA ASN A 227 -18.37 37.95 0.98
C ASN A 227 -19.35 38.85 1.73
N GLU A 228 -20.04 39.76 1.04
CA GLU A 228 -20.99 40.70 1.63
C GLU A 228 -22.17 40.02 2.34
N GLU A 229 -22.50 38.80 1.99
CA GLU A 229 -23.56 38.00 2.61
C GLU A 229 -23.04 37.16 3.80
N GLY A 230 -21.77 37.27 4.09
CA GLY A 230 -21.10 36.54 5.17
C GLY A 230 -20.80 35.07 4.86
N TYR A 231 -20.70 34.69 3.59
CA TYR A 231 -20.24 33.36 3.17
C TYR A 231 -18.74 33.38 2.88
N TYR A 232 -18.02 32.38 3.38
CA TYR A 232 -16.64 32.14 2.99
C TYR A 232 -16.59 31.42 1.64
N ILE A 233 -16.08 32.10 0.62
CA ILE A 233 -15.98 31.61 -0.76
C ILE A 233 -14.55 31.68 -1.26
N HIS A 234 -14.19 30.76 -2.15
CA HIS A 234 -12.88 30.77 -2.82
C HIS A 234 -13.03 31.37 -4.23
N PRO A 235 -12.13 32.27 -4.69
CA PRO A 235 -12.23 32.89 -6.02
C PRO A 235 -12.33 31.91 -7.17
N GLU A 236 -11.68 30.76 -7.05
CA GLU A 236 -11.70 29.69 -8.03
C GLU A 236 -12.88 28.71 -7.86
N GLY A 237 -13.80 28.97 -6.90
CA GLY A 237 -14.94 28.09 -6.66
C GLY A 237 -14.60 26.76 -6.01
N ARG A 238 -13.47 26.68 -5.29
CA ARG A 238 -13.12 25.48 -4.47
C ARG A 238 -14.11 25.32 -3.33
N LYS A 239 -14.22 24.12 -2.82
CA LYS A 239 -15.15 23.77 -1.74
C LYS A 239 -14.41 23.21 -0.53
N ILE A 240 -15.01 23.42 0.63
CA ILE A 240 -14.50 22.92 1.92
C ILE A 240 -15.15 21.55 2.20
N LEU A 241 -14.35 20.59 2.70
CA LEU A 241 -14.87 19.36 3.26
C LEU A 241 -14.21 19.07 4.61
N SER A 242 -14.99 19.18 5.70
CA SER A 242 -14.52 18.81 7.03
C SER A 242 -14.60 17.28 7.21
N LEU A 243 -13.51 16.69 7.74
CA LEU A 243 -13.44 15.26 8.07
C LEU A 243 -14.23 14.88 9.33
N GLY A 244 -15.02 15.79 9.88
CA GLY A 244 -15.82 15.59 11.09
C GLY A 244 -15.21 16.29 12.31
N ASP A 245 -15.71 15.93 13.48
CA ASP A 245 -15.33 16.53 14.78
C ASP A 245 -15.11 18.05 14.74
N VAL A 246 -16.11 18.74 14.17
CA VAL A 246 -16.12 20.21 14.08
C VAL A 246 -16.38 20.88 15.43
N LEU A 247 -16.85 20.12 16.41
CA LEU A 247 -17.31 20.57 17.72
C LEU A 247 -16.63 19.78 18.85
N SER A 248 -16.92 20.19 20.09
CA SER A 248 -16.43 19.59 21.35
C SER A 248 -14.96 19.88 21.64
N ARG A 249 -14.57 19.80 22.92
CA ARG A 249 -13.22 20.01 23.47
C ARG A 249 -12.71 21.43 23.42
N GLY A 250 -12.82 22.12 22.29
CA GLY A 250 -12.34 23.48 22.07
C GLY A 250 -13.30 24.55 22.58
N PRO A 251 -12.98 25.82 22.34
CA PRO A 251 -13.67 26.96 23.00
C PRO A 251 -14.89 27.53 22.25
N LYS A 252 -15.09 27.19 20.95
CA LYS A 252 -16.08 27.86 20.09
C LYS A 252 -16.82 26.87 19.19
N SER A 253 -17.45 25.87 19.81
CA SER A 253 -18.19 24.81 19.07
C SER A 253 -19.41 25.38 18.37
N ILE A 254 -20.14 26.32 18.98
CA ILE A 254 -21.36 26.91 18.38
C ILE A 254 -20.99 27.76 17.16
N GLU A 255 -19.93 28.53 17.19
CA GLU A 255 -19.45 29.32 16.07
C GLU A 255 -19.09 28.46 14.88
N THR A 256 -18.37 27.36 15.14
CA THR A 256 -18.01 26.38 14.10
C THR A 256 -19.25 25.71 13.52
N LEU A 257 -20.20 25.30 14.35
CA LEU A 257 -21.47 24.69 13.90
C LEU A 257 -22.31 25.66 13.08
N LYS A 258 -22.40 26.92 13.46
CA LYS A 258 -23.08 27.97 12.68
C LYS A 258 -22.45 28.20 11.32
N PHE A 259 -21.12 28.12 11.24
CA PHE A 259 -20.43 28.19 9.96
C PHE A 259 -20.92 27.07 9.02
N PHE A 260 -20.89 25.80 9.45
CA PHE A 260 -21.34 24.69 8.61
C PHE A 260 -22.84 24.73 8.37
N GLN A 261 -23.67 25.12 9.33
CA GLN A 261 -25.11 25.27 9.18
C GLN A 261 -25.47 26.29 8.08
N LYS A 262 -24.66 27.35 7.93
CA LYS A 262 -24.82 28.35 6.89
C LYS A 262 -24.30 27.89 5.53
N HIS A 263 -23.14 27.20 5.46
CA HIS A 263 -22.43 26.91 4.20
C HIS A 263 -22.80 25.58 3.56
N VAL A 264 -23.26 24.58 4.34
CA VAL A 264 -23.59 23.24 3.81
C VAL A 264 -24.83 23.26 2.90
N PRO A 265 -25.95 23.93 3.24
CA PRO A 265 -27.11 24.00 2.36
C PRO A 265 -26.82 24.64 1.00
N GLU A 266 -25.90 25.60 0.97
CA GLU A 266 -25.49 26.29 -0.26
C GLU A 266 -24.45 25.50 -1.09
N GLY A 267 -24.03 24.32 -0.61
CA GLY A 267 -23.04 23.50 -1.28
C GLY A 267 -21.64 24.11 -1.34
N LEU A 268 -21.35 25.10 -0.49
CA LEU A 268 -20.04 25.74 -0.32
C LEU A 268 -19.12 24.92 0.59
N ALA A 269 -19.71 24.20 1.53
CA ALA A 269 -19.01 23.28 2.41
C ALA A 269 -19.71 21.93 2.51
N TYR A 270 -18.96 20.92 2.90
CA TYR A 270 -19.44 19.58 3.23
C TYR A 270 -18.90 19.20 4.62
N MET A 271 -19.65 18.38 5.32
CA MET A 271 -19.27 17.88 6.64
C MET A 271 -19.55 16.40 6.75
N ILE A 272 -18.59 15.64 7.28
CA ILE A 272 -18.72 14.21 7.53
C ILE A 272 -19.25 13.98 8.94
N ASP A 273 -20.08 12.95 9.10
CA ASP A 273 -20.56 12.45 10.38
C ASP A 273 -19.41 11.93 11.25
N SER A 274 -19.41 12.29 12.51
CA SER A 274 -18.34 11.96 13.45
C SER A 274 -18.89 11.47 14.81
N ASN A 275 -18.04 10.90 15.64
CA ASN A 275 -18.43 10.38 16.95
C ASN A 275 -18.95 11.48 17.88
N HIS A 276 -18.29 12.65 17.96
CA HIS A 276 -18.75 13.79 18.74
C HIS A 276 -20.02 14.39 18.14
N GLY A 277 -20.08 14.57 16.82
CA GLY A 277 -21.27 15.07 16.12
C GLY A 277 -22.49 14.21 16.35
N TRP A 278 -22.37 12.90 16.17
CA TRP A 278 -23.45 11.94 16.43
C TRP A 278 -23.92 11.94 17.87
N LYS A 279 -23.01 12.07 18.82
CA LYS A 279 -23.31 12.09 20.24
C LYS A 279 -24.11 13.35 20.63
N ILE A 280 -23.70 14.51 20.15
CA ILE A 280 -24.41 15.80 20.36
C ILE A 280 -25.77 15.79 19.64
N ALA A 281 -25.86 15.28 18.41
CA ALA A 281 -27.15 15.15 17.72
C ALA A 281 -28.17 14.35 18.54
N ARG A 282 -27.74 13.23 19.10
CA ARG A 282 -28.61 12.38 19.97
C ARG A 282 -29.00 13.09 21.29
N TRP A 283 -28.07 13.84 21.87
CA TRP A 283 -28.35 14.66 23.03
C TRP A 283 -29.39 15.74 22.72
N LEU A 284 -29.26 16.46 21.61
CA LEU A 284 -30.24 17.44 21.13
C LEU A 284 -31.59 16.82 20.77
N ASP A 285 -31.62 15.55 20.38
CA ASP A 285 -32.84 14.77 20.12
C ASP A 285 -33.51 14.21 21.42
N GLY A 286 -33.02 14.65 22.60
CA GLY A 286 -33.58 14.25 23.89
C GLY A 286 -33.26 12.82 24.33
N LYS A 287 -32.29 12.15 23.68
CA LYS A 287 -31.87 10.81 24.11
C LYS A 287 -31.02 10.92 25.37
N ASN A 288 -31.07 9.89 26.21
CA ASN A 288 -30.23 9.80 27.39
C ASN A 288 -28.78 9.49 26.97
N VAL A 289 -27.95 10.53 26.81
CA VAL A 289 -26.55 10.46 26.41
C VAL A 289 -25.68 11.10 27.49
N LYS A 290 -24.66 10.40 27.95
CA LYS A 290 -23.69 10.95 28.87
C LYS A 290 -22.70 11.83 28.10
N LEU A 291 -22.72 13.14 28.32
CA LEU A 291 -21.72 14.05 27.78
C LEU A 291 -20.41 13.88 28.56
N ALA A 292 -19.32 13.64 27.83
CA ALA A 292 -17.99 13.47 28.37
C ALA A 292 -16.95 13.72 27.27
N HIS A 293 -15.67 13.86 27.64
CA HIS A 293 -14.57 14.11 26.72
C HIS A 293 -14.67 15.45 25.97
N GLY A 294 -15.17 16.49 26.63
CA GLY A 294 -15.29 17.83 26.09
C GLY A 294 -16.65 18.15 25.44
N ASP A 295 -17.61 17.18 25.40
CA ASP A 295 -18.96 17.42 24.91
C ASP A 295 -19.78 18.29 25.88
N GLU A 296 -19.43 18.23 27.18
CA GLU A 296 -20.02 19.08 28.21
C GLU A 296 -19.80 20.58 27.97
N LYS A 297 -18.72 20.94 27.27
CA LYS A 297 -18.45 22.33 26.86
C LYS A 297 -19.49 22.83 25.86
N VAL A 298 -19.94 21.95 24.94
CA VAL A 298 -20.97 22.28 23.96
C VAL A 298 -22.30 22.61 24.67
N ALA A 299 -22.67 21.85 25.70
CA ALA A 299 -23.87 22.14 26.48
C ALA A 299 -23.77 23.48 27.19
N ALA A 300 -22.59 23.80 27.79
CA ALA A 300 -22.34 25.09 28.43
C ALA A 300 -22.38 26.23 27.40
N GLU A 301 -21.85 26.06 26.21
CA GLU A 301 -21.96 27.06 25.12
C GLU A 301 -23.42 27.31 24.71
N PHE A 302 -24.29 26.28 24.69
CA PHE A 302 -25.73 26.46 24.45
C PHE A 302 -26.44 27.21 25.60
N GLU A 303 -26.05 26.96 26.85
CA GLU A 303 -26.55 27.69 28.00
C GLU A 303 -26.14 29.17 27.93
N GLU A 304 -24.89 29.45 27.59
CA GLU A 304 -24.40 30.81 27.37
C GLU A 304 -25.13 31.52 26.20
N TYR A 305 -25.37 30.77 25.10
CA TYR A 305 -26.11 31.28 23.94
C TYR A 305 -27.56 31.64 24.31
N GLU A 306 -28.25 30.76 25.09
CA GLU A 306 -29.58 31.00 25.61
C GLU A 306 -29.63 32.24 26.51
N TYR A 307 -28.63 32.40 27.38
CA TYR A 307 -28.54 33.57 28.23
C TYR A 307 -28.37 34.91 27.44
N LYS A 308 -27.62 34.87 26.36
CA LYS A 308 -27.36 36.03 25.51
C LYS A 308 -28.48 36.38 24.55
N ASN A 309 -29.13 35.37 23.95
CA ASN A 309 -30.04 35.54 22.82
C ASN A 309 -31.50 35.16 23.13
N GLY A 310 -31.77 34.63 24.32
CA GLY A 310 -33.09 34.18 24.75
C GLY A 310 -33.37 32.71 24.37
N ARG A 311 -34.32 32.12 25.08
CA ARG A 311 -34.70 30.73 24.98
C ARG A 311 -35.20 30.31 23.60
N GLU A 312 -36.04 31.15 22.96
CA GLU A 312 -36.61 30.86 21.65
C GLU A 312 -35.54 30.72 20.58
N ALA A 313 -34.58 31.68 20.54
CA ALA A 313 -33.44 31.62 19.62
C ALA A 313 -32.51 30.42 19.88
N ALA A 314 -32.34 30.04 21.16
CA ALA A 314 -31.53 28.86 21.49
C ALA A 314 -32.18 27.55 21.07
N GLU A 315 -33.51 27.41 21.25
CA GLU A 315 -34.23 26.19 20.79
C GLU A 315 -34.26 26.10 19.25
N GLU A 316 -34.42 27.20 18.56
CA GLU A 316 -34.32 27.22 17.09
C GLU A 316 -32.94 26.77 16.61
N LEU A 317 -31.87 27.31 17.22
CA LEU A 317 -30.49 26.91 16.89
C LEU A 317 -30.24 25.43 17.18
N LYS A 318 -30.74 24.90 18.31
CA LYS A 318 -30.62 23.47 18.64
C LYS A 318 -31.28 22.59 17.60
N VAL A 319 -32.45 22.98 17.07
CA VAL A 319 -33.14 22.24 16.00
C VAL A 319 -32.29 22.24 14.73
N GLN A 320 -31.82 23.40 14.29
CA GLN A 320 -31.03 23.55 13.07
C GLN A 320 -29.71 22.75 13.15
N ILE A 321 -29.01 22.83 14.29
CA ILE A 321 -27.78 22.07 14.49
C ILE A 321 -28.04 20.56 14.56
N LYS A 322 -29.14 20.14 15.22
CA LYS A 322 -29.53 18.73 15.23
C LYS A 322 -29.76 18.20 13.82
N GLU A 323 -30.47 18.94 12.98
CA GLU A 323 -30.72 18.55 11.59
C GLU A 323 -29.42 18.45 10.80
N LEU A 324 -28.54 19.47 10.88
CA LEU A 324 -27.23 19.45 10.24
C LEU A 324 -26.43 18.20 10.60
N LEU A 325 -26.34 17.86 11.88
CA LEU A 325 -25.56 16.73 12.38
C LEU A 325 -26.17 15.38 11.97
N LEU A 326 -27.50 15.25 11.95
CA LEU A 326 -28.18 14.02 11.56
C LEU A 326 -28.15 13.79 10.04
N GLU A 327 -28.07 14.84 9.23
CA GLU A 327 -27.97 14.75 7.77
C GLU A 327 -26.56 14.50 7.26
N ALA A 328 -25.54 14.69 8.12
CA ALA A 328 -24.16 14.44 7.78
C ALA A 328 -23.96 12.99 7.30
N LYS A 329 -23.16 12.82 6.24
CA LYS A 329 -22.90 11.51 5.64
C LYS A 329 -21.75 10.80 6.33
N SER A 330 -21.78 9.47 6.38
CA SER A 330 -20.69 8.66 6.95
C SER A 330 -19.37 8.87 6.22
N HIS A 331 -19.42 9.12 4.91
CA HIS A 331 -18.25 9.37 4.07
C HIS A 331 -18.69 10.04 2.76
N TYR A 332 -17.75 10.66 2.07
CA TYR A 332 -17.93 11.17 0.71
C TYR A 332 -16.88 10.57 -0.23
N ILE A 333 -17.25 10.45 -1.50
CA ILE A 333 -16.39 9.98 -2.58
C ILE A 333 -16.27 11.09 -3.60
N ILE A 334 -15.08 11.66 -3.70
CA ILE A 334 -14.78 12.67 -4.71
C ILE A 334 -14.41 11.98 -6.01
N ARG A 335 -15.18 12.29 -7.07
CA ARG A 335 -14.94 11.74 -8.41
C ARG A 335 -14.24 12.75 -9.30
N LYS A 336 -13.28 12.26 -10.06
CA LYS A 336 -12.64 13.01 -11.15
C LYS A 336 -12.89 12.27 -12.46
N ASN A 337 -13.59 12.89 -13.38
CA ASN A 337 -14.00 12.27 -14.65
C ASN A 337 -14.77 10.94 -14.46
N GLY A 338 -15.66 10.89 -13.48
CA GLY A 338 -16.46 9.70 -13.17
C GLY A 338 -15.74 8.58 -12.42
N VAL A 339 -14.43 8.72 -12.18
CA VAL A 339 -13.61 7.75 -11.43
C VAL A 339 -13.46 8.20 -9.98
N HIS A 340 -13.51 7.27 -9.03
CA HIS A 340 -13.23 7.54 -7.63
C HIS A 340 -11.77 7.98 -7.46
N ALA A 341 -11.55 9.14 -6.88
CA ALA A 341 -10.23 9.71 -6.69
C ALA A 341 -9.84 9.80 -5.20
N VAL A 342 -10.79 10.31 -4.39
CA VAL A 342 -10.59 10.46 -2.94
C VAL A 342 -11.83 9.98 -2.22
N VAL A 343 -11.64 9.27 -1.13
CA VAL A 343 -12.68 8.92 -0.17
C VAL A 343 -12.37 9.63 1.15
N ALA A 344 -13.34 10.38 1.68
CA ALA A 344 -13.20 11.09 2.93
C ALA A 344 -14.12 10.47 3.98
N ALA A 345 -13.58 10.06 5.12
CA ALA A 345 -14.32 9.47 6.24
C ALA A 345 -13.67 9.89 7.57
N HIS A 346 -14.45 10.05 8.66
CA HIS A 346 -13.93 10.59 9.91
C HIS A 346 -12.86 9.68 10.54
N ALA A 347 -13.20 8.44 10.94
CA ALA A 347 -12.23 7.51 11.54
C ALA A 347 -11.73 6.43 10.55
N GLY A 348 -11.91 6.68 9.24
CA GLY A 348 -11.54 5.76 8.16
C GLY A 348 -12.69 4.90 7.64
N ILE A 349 -12.39 4.06 6.66
CA ILE A 349 -13.38 3.21 6.00
C ILE A 349 -12.71 1.96 5.38
N LYS A 350 -13.39 0.80 5.43
CA LYS A 350 -12.94 -0.41 4.71
C LYS A 350 -13.34 -0.37 3.24
N ASP A 351 -12.50 -0.88 2.34
CA ASP A 351 -12.73 -0.86 0.89
C ASP A 351 -14.13 -1.34 0.47
N HIS A 352 -14.61 -2.42 1.08
CA HIS A 352 -15.93 -2.98 0.76
C HIS A 352 -17.12 -2.19 1.31
N TYR A 353 -16.90 -1.15 2.10
CA TYR A 353 -17.91 -0.21 2.60
C TYR A 353 -18.06 1.02 1.69
N ILE A 354 -17.03 1.34 0.91
CA ILE A 354 -17.01 2.54 0.05
C ILE A 354 -18.25 2.59 -0.85
N GLY A 355 -18.95 3.73 -0.82
CA GLY A 355 -20.15 4.00 -1.62
C GLY A 355 -21.44 3.36 -1.10
N LYS A 356 -21.42 2.74 0.07
CA LYS A 356 -22.58 2.09 0.70
C LYS A 356 -22.99 2.79 1.99
N GLN A 357 -24.22 2.57 2.43
CA GLN A 357 -24.79 3.18 3.63
C GLN A 357 -25.48 2.13 4.49
N SER A 358 -25.11 2.07 5.75
CA SER A 358 -25.78 1.30 6.80
C SER A 358 -25.37 1.82 8.18
N ALA A 359 -26.10 1.48 9.21
CA ALA A 359 -25.70 1.81 10.60
C ALA A 359 -24.30 1.28 10.95
N GLN A 360 -23.96 0.07 10.52
CA GLN A 360 -22.66 -0.53 10.76
C GLN A 360 -21.53 0.23 10.04
N ILE A 361 -21.77 0.72 8.83
CA ILE A 361 -20.79 1.55 8.11
C ILE A 361 -20.63 2.90 8.79
N SER A 362 -21.73 3.54 9.20
CA SER A 362 -21.65 4.80 9.93
C SER A 362 -20.91 4.65 11.24
N ASP A 363 -21.15 3.58 12.00
CA ASP A 363 -20.43 3.31 13.25
C ASP A 363 -18.93 3.09 12.99
N PHE A 364 -18.58 2.34 11.94
CA PHE A 364 -17.17 2.19 11.56
C PHE A 364 -16.53 3.53 11.19
N CYS A 365 -17.20 4.33 10.37
CA CYS A 365 -16.66 5.64 9.94
C CYS A 365 -16.52 6.63 11.11
N ARG A 366 -17.32 6.50 12.18
CA ARG A 366 -17.25 7.35 13.38
C ARG A 366 -16.15 6.94 14.35
N TYR A 367 -15.91 5.62 14.51
CA TYR A 367 -15.10 5.08 15.61
C TYR A 367 -13.88 4.29 15.15
N GLY A 368 -13.75 3.97 13.87
CA GLY A 368 -12.73 3.10 13.33
C GLY A 368 -12.96 1.62 13.63
N ASP A 369 -11.91 0.80 13.44
CA ASP A 369 -11.92 -0.62 13.80
C ASP A 369 -11.44 -0.82 15.25
N SER A 370 -12.09 -1.69 16.00
CA SER A 370 -11.71 -1.96 17.38
C SER A 370 -11.92 -3.43 17.75
N GLU A 371 -11.08 -3.95 18.66
CA GLU A 371 -11.16 -5.31 19.16
C GLU A 371 -11.19 -5.31 20.70
N GLY A 372 -12.41 -5.28 21.24
CA GLY A 372 -12.62 -5.28 22.69
C GLY A 372 -12.18 -3.99 23.38
N VAL A 373 -11.93 -4.08 24.65
CA VAL A 373 -11.46 -2.97 25.50
C VAL A 373 -10.27 -3.44 26.33
N ASP A 374 -9.36 -2.53 26.64
CA ASP A 374 -8.22 -2.78 27.51
C ASP A 374 -8.67 -2.91 29.00
N GLU A 375 -7.72 -3.15 29.89
CA GLU A 375 -7.94 -3.25 31.34
C GLU A 375 -8.50 -1.99 31.99
N HIS A 376 -8.41 -0.84 31.30
CA HIS A 376 -8.94 0.47 31.73
C HIS A 376 -10.28 0.80 31.06
N GLY A 377 -10.83 -0.13 30.24
CA GLY A 377 -12.08 0.06 29.50
C GLY A 377 -11.98 0.94 28.26
N LYS A 378 -10.76 1.27 27.80
CA LYS A 378 -10.53 2.00 26.53
C LYS A 378 -10.62 1.00 25.37
N PRO A 379 -11.26 1.34 24.22
CA PRO A 379 -11.28 0.48 23.04
C PRO A 379 -9.85 0.24 22.49
N ILE A 380 -9.52 -1.03 22.25
CA ILE A 380 -8.28 -1.41 21.58
C ILE A 380 -8.50 -1.19 20.10
N ARG A 381 -7.87 -0.17 19.53
CA ARG A 381 -7.99 0.18 18.10
C ARG A 381 -7.16 -0.76 17.24
N LYS A 382 -7.76 -1.22 16.14
CA LYS A 382 -7.05 -1.93 15.07
C LYS A 382 -6.64 -0.95 13.98
N ASP A 383 -5.46 -1.14 13.46
CA ASP A 383 -5.02 -0.38 12.29
C ASP A 383 -5.68 -0.95 11.02
N TRP A 384 -6.81 -0.37 10.65
CA TRP A 384 -7.56 -0.73 9.45
C TRP A 384 -6.84 -0.35 8.16
N SER A 385 -5.93 0.65 8.21
CA SER A 385 -5.25 1.22 7.05
C SER A 385 -4.36 0.21 6.32
N ILE A 386 -3.79 -0.75 7.05
CA ILE A 386 -2.97 -1.82 6.46
C ILE A 386 -3.77 -2.75 5.53
N SER A 387 -5.08 -2.82 5.68
CA SER A 387 -5.95 -3.68 4.85
C SER A 387 -6.47 -2.99 3.58
N HIS A 388 -6.19 -1.71 3.39
CA HIS A 388 -6.60 -0.96 2.21
C HIS A 388 -5.83 -1.41 0.97
N LYS A 389 -6.58 -1.76 -0.11
CA LYS A 389 -6.03 -2.31 -1.37
C LYS A 389 -6.56 -1.62 -2.61
N SER A 390 -7.53 -0.72 -2.47
CA SER A 390 -8.07 0.02 -3.60
C SER A 390 -7.20 1.22 -3.96
N SER A 391 -7.42 1.76 -5.17
CA SER A 391 -6.58 2.83 -5.71
C SER A 391 -6.94 4.23 -5.20
N GLU A 392 -8.08 4.37 -4.53
CA GLU A 392 -8.56 5.62 -4.00
C GLU A 392 -7.72 6.07 -2.80
N LEU A 393 -7.38 7.34 -2.74
CA LEU A 393 -6.80 7.93 -1.55
C LEU A 393 -7.89 8.07 -0.47
N ILE A 394 -7.69 7.48 0.71
CA ILE A 394 -8.61 7.67 1.85
C ILE A 394 -8.08 8.78 2.74
N LEU A 395 -8.86 9.85 2.92
CA LEU A 395 -8.58 10.93 3.89
C LEU A 395 -9.38 10.71 5.17
N TRP A 396 -8.72 10.82 6.33
CA TRP A 396 -9.34 10.57 7.62
C TRP A 396 -8.71 11.37 8.77
N GLY A 397 -9.38 11.44 9.90
CA GLY A 397 -8.98 12.13 11.14
C GLY A 397 -9.15 11.25 12.37
N HIS A 398 -9.79 11.77 13.43
CA HIS A 398 -10.20 11.05 14.65
C HIS A 398 -9.07 10.55 15.56
N ASP A 399 -7.91 10.27 15.04
CA ASP A 399 -6.77 9.70 15.76
C ASP A 399 -5.57 10.63 15.60
N PRO A 400 -5.38 11.61 16.54
CA PRO A 400 -4.40 12.67 16.37
C PRO A 400 -2.98 12.15 16.20
N LYS A 401 -2.27 12.72 15.22
CA LYS A 401 -0.86 12.42 14.91
C LYS A 401 -0.05 13.72 14.97
N PRO A 402 1.22 13.69 15.36
CA PRO A 402 2.05 14.91 15.42
C PRO A 402 2.18 15.61 14.06
N GLN A 403 2.10 14.86 12.97
CA GLN A 403 2.13 15.36 11.59
C GLN A 403 1.26 14.48 10.67
N PRO A 404 0.91 14.95 9.46
CA PRO A 404 0.16 14.16 8.50
C PRO A 404 0.82 12.80 8.26
N LEU A 405 0.04 11.73 8.37
CA LEU A 405 0.55 10.37 8.27
C LEU A 405 -0.06 9.66 7.08
N LEU A 406 0.78 9.40 6.07
CA LEU A 406 0.41 8.62 4.89
C LEU A 406 0.83 7.16 5.09
N VAL A 407 -0.15 6.26 5.16
CA VAL A 407 0.07 4.81 5.29
C VAL A 407 -0.78 4.10 4.27
N ASN A 408 -0.17 3.31 3.40
CA ASN A 408 -0.88 2.46 2.46
C ASN A 408 -2.01 3.17 1.68
N ASN A 409 -1.70 4.34 1.09
CA ASN A 409 -2.64 5.21 0.38
C ASN A 409 -3.82 5.70 1.24
N THR A 410 -3.66 5.73 2.56
CA THR A 410 -4.58 6.39 3.49
C THR A 410 -3.85 7.51 4.20
N LEU A 411 -4.45 8.69 4.26
CA LEU A 411 -3.81 9.90 4.79
C LEU A 411 -4.60 10.43 5.99
N ASN A 412 -3.97 10.38 7.17
CA ASN A 412 -4.49 11.03 8.36
C ASN A 412 -4.06 12.50 8.39
N ILE A 413 -5.02 13.42 8.52
CA ILE A 413 -4.80 14.85 8.63
C ILE A 413 -5.35 15.46 9.93
N ASP A 414 -5.61 14.65 10.96
CA ASP A 414 -5.86 15.12 12.32
C ASP A 414 -4.52 15.28 13.06
N GLN A 415 -4.07 16.51 13.21
CA GLN A 415 -2.86 16.82 13.96
C GLN A 415 -3.14 17.43 15.33
N GLY A 416 -4.33 17.14 15.87
CA GLY A 416 -4.68 17.44 17.24
C GLY A 416 -4.62 18.91 17.61
N VAL A 417 -5.20 19.79 16.81
CA VAL A 417 -5.22 21.24 17.09
C VAL A 417 -5.70 21.53 18.50
N VAL A 418 -6.73 20.84 18.97
CA VAL A 418 -7.29 21.02 20.32
C VAL A 418 -6.32 20.60 21.44
N PHE A 419 -5.33 19.76 21.13
CA PHE A 419 -4.27 19.28 22.04
C PHE A 419 -2.97 20.07 21.92
N GLY A 420 -3.02 21.26 21.28
CA GLY A 420 -1.84 22.11 21.07
C GLY A 420 -1.02 21.75 19.83
N GLY A 421 -1.53 20.85 18.97
CA GLY A 421 -0.94 20.50 17.68
C GLY A 421 -1.24 21.52 16.59
N ASN A 422 -1.58 21.06 15.40
CA ASN A 422 -1.95 21.90 14.26
C ASN A 422 -3.37 21.58 13.77
N LEU A 423 -4.06 22.58 13.20
CA LEU A 423 -5.15 22.32 12.26
C LEU A 423 -4.52 22.14 10.88
N THR A 424 -4.81 21.04 10.20
CA THR A 424 -4.23 20.76 8.90
C THR A 424 -5.30 20.61 7.85
N ALA A 425 -5.05 21.24 6.70
CA ALA A 425 -5.82 21.08 5.47
C ALA A 425 -5.00 20.34 4.41
N TYR A 426 -5.68 19.49 3.63
CA TYR A 426 -5.14 18.85 2.44
C TYR A 426 -5.86 19.37 1.21
N ARG A 427 -5.12 20.04 0.34
CA ARG A 427 -5.61 20.63 -0.90
C ARG A 427 -5.55 19.61 -2.04
N TYR A 428 -6.69 19.35 -2.67
CA TYR A 428 -6.80 18.42 -3.79
C TYR A 428 -7.40 19.12 -5.02
N PRO A 429 -6.87 18.94 -6.25
CA PRO A 429 -5.92 17.92 -6.70
C PRO A 429 -4.43 18.25 -6.53
N GLU A 430 -4.05 19.39 -6.00
CA GLU A 430 -2.67 19.89 -5.89
C GLU A 430 -1.80 19.02 -4.96
N ARG A 431 -2.42 18.27 -4.03
CA ARG A 431 -1.75 17.42 -3.04
C ARG A 431 -0.82 18.21 -2.11
N GLN A 432 -1.28 19.37 -1.66
CA GLN A 432 -0.54 20.26 -0.78
C GLN A 432 -1.16 20.31 0.60
N PHE A 433 -0.30 20.50 1.60
CA PHE A 433 -0.72 20.72 2.98
C PHE A 433 -0.65 22.20 3.33
N VAL A 434 -1.63 22.67 4.11
CA VAL A 434 -1.62 23.95 4.80
C VAL A 434 -1.91 23.65 6.26
N SER A 435 -1.13 24.21 7.18
CA SER A 435 -1.27 23.95 8.61
C SER A 435 -1.23 25.24 9.43
N VAL A 436 -2.14 25.35 10.36
CA VAL A 436 -2.21 26.44 11.34
C VAL A 436 -1.92 25.90 12.73
N LYS A 437 -0.96 26.48 13.42
CA LYS A 437 -0.58 26.06 14.77
C LYS A 437 -1.67 26.48 15.77
N ALA A 438 -2.05 25.58 16.66
CA ALA A 438 -2.92 25.91 17.79
C ALA A 438 -2.31 26.98 18.65
N GLN A 439 -3.13 27.96 19.09
CA GLN A 439 -2.69 29.03 20.00
C GLN A 439 -2.31 28.50 21.39
N LYS A 440 -2.94 27.37 21.81
CA LYS A 440 -2.64 26.69 23.08
C LYS A 440 -3.21 25.28 23.08
N ASP A 441 -2.86 24.45 24.06
CA ASP A 441 -3.57 23.23 24.39
C ASP A 441 -4.92 23.56 25.04
N TYR A 442 -6.01 23.47 24.28
CA TYR A 442 -7.37 23.76 24.73
C TYR A 442 -7.99 22.64 25.54
N ALA A 443 -7.58 21.40 25.28
CA ALA A 443 -8.09 20.22 25.96
C ALA A 443 -7.51 20.10 27.36
N ASN A 444 -6.23 20.44 27.51
CA ASN A 444 -5.47 20.38 28.78
C ASN A 444 -5.68 19.06 29.54
N VAL A 445 -5.54 17.94 28.81
CA VAL A 445 -5.71 16.59 29.38
C VAL A 445 -4.37 16.01 29.82
N PRO A 446 -4.32 15.25 30.94
CA PRO A 446 -3.07 14.60 31.39
C PRO A 446 -2.49 13.66 30.32
N ASP A 447 -3.35 12.89 29.67
CA ASP A 447 -3.02 11.94 28.62
C ASP A 447 -3.15 12.62 27.23
N ASN A 448 -2.21 13.52 26.90
CA ASN A 448 -2.22 14.17 25.58
C ASN A 448 -1.91 13.13 24.50
N PRO A 449 -2.82 12.88 23.55
CA PRO A 449 -2.68 11.80 22.57
C PRO A 449 -1.49 11.98 21.64
N LEU A 450 -1.04 13.21 21.38
CA LEU A 450 0.15 13.46 20.57
C LEU A 450 1.41 12.96 21.25
N ARG A 451 1.50 13.14 22.57
CA ARG A 451 2.62 12.64 23.37
C ARG A 451 2.58 11.12 23.52
N GLU A 452 1.39 10.55 23.76
CA GLU A 452 1.22 9.08 23.81
C GLU A 452 1.58 8.43 22.48
N TRP A 453 1.21 9.07 21.36
CA TRP A 453 1.52 8.55 20.03
C TRP A 453 3.02 8.51 19.78
N GLU A 454 3.77 9.57 20.13
CA GLU A 454 5.23 9.60 19.98
C GLU A 454 5.92 8.49 20.79
N LEU A 455 5.48 8.26 22.00
CA LEU A 455 6.01 7.17 22.82
C LEU A 455 5.75 5.81 22.20
N LYS A 456 4.54 5.56 21.68
CA LYS A 456 4.20 4.31 20.98
C LYS A 456 4.96 4.15 19.67
N ARG A 457 5.14 5.24 18.91
CA ARG A 457 5.89 5.23 17.66
C ARG A 457 7.32 4.74 17.84
N LEU A 458 7.97 5.16 18.93
CA LEU A 458 9.36 4.79 19.27
C LEU A 458 9.49 3.44 19.96
N SER A 459 8.39 2.75 20.26
CA SER A 459 8.44 1.44 20.91
C SER A 459 9.06 0.40 19.99
N PRO A 460 9.88 -0.51 20.53
CA PRO A 460 10.41 -1.63 19.76
C PRO A 460 9.29 -2.56 19.28
N PRO A 461 9.52 -3.32 18.20
CA PRO A 461 8.50 -4.19 17.63
C PRO A 461 8.07 -5.30 18.58
N ASN A 462 6.78 -5.65 18.54
CA ASN A 462 6.29 -6.83 19.25
C ASN A 462 6.65 -8.10 18.47
N ILE A 463 7.69 -8.79 18.92
CA ILE A 463 8.25 -10.00 18.29
C ILE A 463 7.18 -11.09 18.07
N MET A 464 6.19 -11.20 18.97
CA MET A 464 5.15 -12.23 18.89
C MET A 464 4.28 -12.10 17.63
N LYS A 465 4.17 -10.90 17.06
CA LYS A 465 3.42 -10.68 15.82
C LYS A 465 4.07 -11.32 14.60
N PHE A 466 5.36 -11.58 14.64
CA PHE A 466 6.13 -12.03 13.50
C PHE A 466 6.38 -13.55 13.48
N LEU A 467 6.32 -14.21 14.64
CA LEU A 467 6.76 -15.61 14.81
C LEU A 467 6.06 -16.64 13.92
N GLU A 468 4.81 -16.41 13.57
CA GLU A 468 4.03 -17.30 12.69
C GLU A 468 4.12 -16.92 11.21
N GLY A 469 4.97 -15.97 10.88
CA GLY A 469 5.03 -15.35 9.56
C GLY A 469 4.06 -14.18 9.45
N TYR A 470 4.31 -13.32 8.46
CA TYR A 470 3.51 -12.12 8.21
C TYR A 470 3.63 -11.68 6.76
N SER A 471 2.83 -10.70 6.34
CA SER A 471 2.96 -10.08 5.03
C SER A 471 3.22 -8.59 5.14
N VAL A 472 3.97 -8.06 4.18
CA VAL A 472 4.22 -6.63 4.02
C VAL A 472 3.68 -6.21 2.66
N LEU A 473 2.77 -5.26 2.65
CA LEU A 473 2.33 -4.62 1.41
C LEU A 473 3.32 -3.52 1.05
N THR A 474 3.91 -3.63 -0.12
CA THR A 474 4.86 -2.65 -0.66
C THR A 474 4.30 -1.98 -1.91
N GLU A 475 4.62 -0.70 -2.13
CA GLU A 475 4.18 0.04 -3.30
C GLU A 475 4.68 -0.58 -4.62
N HIS A 476 5.92 -1.10 -4.62
CA HIS A 476 6.58 -1.45 -5.87
C HIS A 476 6.51 -2.93 -6.26
N TYR A 477 6.36 -3.82 -5.30
CA TYR A 477 6.26 -5.27 -5.55
C TYR A 477 4.85 -5.81 -5.28
N GLY A 478 4.05 -5.12 -4.48
CA GLY A 478 2.79 -5.60 -3.93
C GLY A 478 3.00 -6.35 -2.61
N GLU A 479 2.15 -7.31 -2.30
CA GLU A 479 2.20 -8.07 -1.05
C GLU A 479 3.37 -9.08 -1.05
N ILE A 480 4.24 -8.97 -0.06
CA ILE A 480 5.38 -9.86 0.15
C ILE A 480 5.11 -10.71 1.39
N MET A 481 4.96 -12.02 1.18
CA MET A 481 4.83 -12.99 2.28
C MET A 481 6.20 -13.32 2.86
N ILE A 482 6.30 -13.22 4.18
CA ILE A 482 7.47 -13.64 4.98
C ILE A 482 7.05 -14.84 5.81
N TYR A 483 7.69 -15.97 5.56
CA TYR A 483 7.34 -17.24 6.19
C TYR A 483 8.08 -17.44 7.52
N ASP A 484 7.50 -18.22 8.41
CA ASP A 484 8.00 -18.46 9.76
C ASP A 484 9.39 -19.13 9.79
N ASP A 485 9.71 -19.95 8.80
CA ASP A 485 11.01 -20.61 8.64
C ASP A 485 12.16 -19.61 8.40
N GLY A 486 11.87 -18.48 7.74
CA GLY A 486 12.83 -17.36 7.57
C GLY A 486 12.82 -16.38 8.74
N VAL A 487 11.66 -16.16 9.36
CA VAL A 487 11.52 -15.20 10.47
C VAL A 487 12.32 -15.61 11.70
N LYS A 488 12.28 -16.89 12.08
CA LYS A 488 12.96 -17.38 13.30
C LYS A 488 14.46 -17.16 13.29
N PRO A 489 15.22 -17.54 12.22
CA PRO A 489 16.63 -17.20 12.12
C PRO A 489 16.91 -15.70 12.10
N ALA A 490 16.07 -14.91 11.43
CA ALA A 490 16.22 -13.47 11.36
C ALA A 490 16.05 -12.80 12.73
N LEU A 491 15.12 -13.26 13.55
CA LEU A 491 14.93 -12.81 14.93
C LEU A 491 16.10 -13.19 15.83
N ASP A 492 16.70 -14.37 15.62
CA ASP A 492 17.90 -14.80 16.32
C ASP A 492 19.10 -13.89 15.99
N ASP A 493 19.29 -13.58 14.72
CA ASP A 493 20.30 -12.64 14.26
C ASP A 493 20.13 -11.24 14.88
N LEU A 494 18.89 -10.70 14.85
CA LEU A 494 18.55 -9.40 15.45
C LEU A 494 18.80 -9.38 16.97
N SER A 495 18.55 -10.49 17.65
CA SER A 495 18.69 -10.57 19.11
C SER A 495 20.13 -10.65 19.58
N HIS A 496 21.04 -11.22 18.78
CA HIS A 496 22.38 -11.57 19.21
C HIS A 496 23.50 -10.84 18.49
N TYR A 497 23.30 -10.48 17.24
CA TYR A 497 24.40 -10.08 16.36
C TYR A 497 24.30 -8.70 15.77
N THR A 498 23.13 -8.07 15.81
CA THR A 498 22.92 -6.75 15.23
C THR A 498 23.11 -5.62 16.24
N LEU A 499 23.14 -4.39 15.73
CA LEU A 499 22.88 -3.20 16.54
C LEU A 499 21.45 -3.26 17.12
N PRO A 500 21.14 -2.45 18.14
CA PRO A 500 19.75 -2.26 18.56
C PRO A 500 18.87 -1.95 17.36
N ILE A 501 17.71 -2.61 17.30
CA ILE A 501 16.85 -2.55 16.11
C ILE A 501 16.41 -1.12 15.79
N GLU A 502 16.29 -0.26 16.79
CA GLU A 502 15.94 1.15 16.65
C GLU A 502 16.93 1.94 15.79
N ASP A 503 18.20 1.50 15.75
CA ASP A 503 19.23 2.10 14.93
C ASP A 503 19.20 1.63 13.47
N ILE A 504 18.38 0.61 13.16
CA ILE A 504 18.33 -0.04 11.84
C ILE A 504 17.04 0.35 11.15
N VAL A 505 17.10 1.30 10.23
CA VAL A 505 15.91 1.78 9.49
C VAL A 505 15.88 1.31 8.04
N TYR A 506 16.98 0.79 7.54
CA TYR A 506 17.13 0.30 6.19
C TYR A 506 18.14 -0.84 6.14
N LEU A 507 17.82 -1.88 5.41
CA LEU A 507 18.79 -2.87 4.98
C LEU A 507 18.75 -2.96 3.45
N PRO A 508 19.91 -2.98 2.79
CA PRO A 508 19.98 -3.11 1.35
C PRO A 508 19.70 -4.55 0.90
N PRO A 509 19.29 -4.75 -0.36
CA PRO A 509 19.19 -6.08 -0.93
C PRO A 509 20.49 -6.86 -0.78
N THR A 510 20.38 -8.17 -0.58
CA THR A 510 21.51 -9.05 -0.33
C THR A 510 22.59 -8.90 -1.39
N MET A 511 22.24 -8.90 -2.66
CA MET A 511 23.17 -8.68 -3.76
C MET A 511 22.45 -8.25 -5.03
N SER A 512 23.08 -7.36 -5.80
CA SER A 512 22.70 -7.18 -7.19
C SER A 512 22.95 -8.48 -7.96
N PRO A 513 22.01 -8.93 -8.80
CA PRO A 513 22.20 -10.13 -9.60
C PRO A 513 23.31 -9.94 -10.63
N THR A 514 23.85 -11.06 -11.10
CA THR A 514 24.72 -11.10 -12.26
C THR A 514 23.90 -11.12 -13.55
N PRO A 515 24.48 -10.72 -14.71
CA PRO A 515 23.83 -10.90 -15.98
C PRO A 515 23.67 -12.39 -16.31
N LYS A 516 22.97 -12.68 -17.39
CA LYS A 516 23.03 -14.03 -17.97
C LYS A 516 24.47 -14.39 -18.27
N PRO A 517 24.86 -15.68 -18.19
CA PRO A 517 26.21 -16.09 -18.54
C PRO A 517 26.59 -15.64 -19.95
N SER A 518 27.81 -15.09 -20.09
CA SER A 518 28.25 -14.53 -21.35
C SER A 518 28.32 -15.58 -22.47
N ARG A 519 27.95 -15.18 -23.69
CA ARG A 519 28.10 -15.97 -24.90
C ARG A 519 29.53 -15.94 -25.44
N LEU A 520 30.33 -15.00 -25.00
CA LEU A 520 31.72 -14.87 -25.40
C LEU A 520 32.56 -16.01 -24.82
N GLU A 521 33.52 -16.52 -25.61
CA GLU A 521 34.47 -17.52 -25.17
C GLU A 521 35.41 -16.94 -24.11
N GLY A 522 35.69 -17.72 -23.06
CA GLY A 522 36.57 -17.30 -21.98
C GLY A 522 35.98 -16.31 -20.97
N TYR A 523 34.68 -15.92 -21.09
CA TYR A 523 34.01 -15.05 -20.15
C TYR A 523 32.84 -15.75 -19.48
N LEU A 524 32.71 -15.57 -18.17
CA LEU A 524 31.52 -15.94 -17.41
C LEU A 524 30.51 -14.79 -17.37
N GLU A 525 30.97 -13.59 -17.11
CA GLU A 525 30.20 -12.35 -17.09
C GLU A 525 30.79 -11.38 -18.10
N HIS A 526 29.93 -10.61 -18.78
CA HIS A 526 30.33 -9.57 -19.72
C HIS A 526 29.27 -8.47 -19.76
N PRO A 527 29.63 -7.19 -20.00
CA PRO A 527 28.68 -6.09 -20.02
C PRO A 527 27.54 -6.23 -21.05
N THR A 528 27.79 -6.85 -22.17
CA THR A 528 26.81 -7.01 -23.26
C THR A 528 25.50 -7.64 -22.76
N GLU A 529 25.57 -8.70 -21.96
CA GLU A 529 24.37 -9.36 -21.47
C GLU A 529 23.59 -8.52 -20.45
N ALA A 530 24.25 -7.62 -19.74
CA ALA A 530 23.59 -6.66 -18.85
C ALA A 530 22.89 -5.55 -19.63
N PHE A 531 23.55 -5.00 -20.65
CA PHE A 531 22.94 -4.01 -21.55
C PHE A 531 21.75 -4.59 -22.30
N GLU A 532 21.89 -5.77 -22.88
CA GLU A 532 20.80 -6.48 -23.57
C GLU A 532 19.59 -6.72 -22.65
N TYR A 533 19.81 -7.05 -21.38
CA TYR A 533 18.73 -7.21 -20.43
C TYR A 533 17.89 -5.94 -20.29
N TYR A 534 18.54 -4.80 -20.08
CA TYR A 534 17.84 -3.53 -19.91
C TYR A 534 17.19 -3.04 -21.21
N GLN A 535 17.88 -3.13 -22.33
CA GLN A 535 17.32 -2.75 -23.64
C GLN A 535 16.09 -3.59 -24.01
N ALA A 536 16.14 -4.90 -23.80
CA ALA A 536 15.01 -5.82 -24.04
C ALA A 536 13.79 -5.50 -23.16
N ASN A 537 13.99 -4.78 -22.07
CA ASN A 537 12.95 -4.32 -21.15
C ASN A 537 12.69 -2.80 -21.27
N GLY A 538 13.02 -2.19 -22.41
CA GLY A 538 12.64 -0.83 -22.75
C GLY A 538 13.41 0.27 -22.00
N VAL A 539 14.57 -0.05 -21.42
CA VAL A 539 15.45 0.95 -20.78
C VAL A 539 16.36 1.56 -21.84
N GLU A 540 16.20 2.83 -22.10
CA GLU A 540 16.98 3.57 -23.12
C GLU A 540 18.29 4.10 -22.56
N THR A 541 18.31 4.54 -21.32
CA THR A 541 19.49 5.12 -20.66
C THR A 541 19.88 4.32 -19.44
N MET A 542 21.16 3.98 -19.37
CA MET A 542 21.77 3.24 -18.27
C MET A 542 22.94 4.03 -17.67
N VAL A 543 23.22 3.80 -16.41
CA VAL A 543 24.41 4.31 -15.71
C VAL A 543 25.29 3.13 -15.34
N VAL A 544 26.56 3.19 -15.73
CA VAL A 544 27.57 2.22 -15.33
C VAL A 544 28.50 2.85 -14.31
N GLU A 545 28.64 2.22 -13.15
CA GLU A 545 29.41 2.71 -12.03
C GLU A 545 30.56 1.74 -11.72
N LYS A 546 31.76 2.26 -11.48
CA LYS A 546 32.87 1.44 -11.00
C LYS A 546 32.49 0.73 -9.71
N LYS A 547 32.63 -0.58 -9.70
CA LYS A 547 32.34 -1.37 -8.51
C LYS A 547 33.56 -1.42 -7.58
N HIS A 548 33.36 -0.88 -6.37
CA HIS A 548 34.37 -0.96 -5.32
C HIS A 548 34.31 -2.29 -4.59
N MET A 549 35.44 -2.87 -4.28
CA MET A 549 35.54 -4.06 -3.44
C MET A 549 35.87 -3.68 -2.00
N GLY A 550 34.88 -3.65 -1.20
CA GLY A 550 34.96 -3.41 0.24
C GLY A 550 33.91 -4.24 0.96
N SER A 551 33.23 -3.63 1.90
CA SER A 551 32.04 -4.17 2.56
C SER A 551 30.94 -3.14 2.58
N ARG A 552 29.72 -3.52 2.17
CA ARG A 552 28.60 -2.62 2.15
C ARG A 552 28.24 -2.13 3.54
N GLY A 553 28.13 -0.82 3.69
CA GLY A 553 27.79 -0.13 4.93
C GLY A 553 26.69 0.90 4.74
N ILE A 554 25.80 0.96 5.70
CA ILE A 554 24.75 1.95 5.79
C ILE A 554 25.18 2.99 6.82
N LEU A 555 25.21 4.26 6.40
CA LEU A 555 25.52 5.39 7.26
C LEU A 555 24.21 6.10 7.59
N PHE A 556 23.86 6.17 8.86
CA PHE A 556 22.73 6.91 9.36
C PHE A 556 23.22 7.98 10.31
N LEU A 557 23.29 9.23 9.84
CA LEU A 557 23.95 10.35 10.52
C LEU A 557 22.95 11.43 10.85
N PHE A 558 22.92 11.87 12.10
CA PHE A 558 22.03 12.90 12.61
C PHE A 558 22.75 14.23 12.79
N LYS A 559 22.03 15.33 12.71
CA LYS A 559 22.55 16.68 12.98
C LYS A 559 23.12 16.82 14.40
N ASN A 560 22.42 16.27 15.39
CA ASN A 560 22.83 16.20 16.79
C ASN A 560 22.15 15.04 17.54
N LYS A 561 22.49 14.85 18.82
CA LYS A 561 21.98 13.75 19.65
C LYS A 561 20.51 13.91 20.05
N GLU A 562 20.08 15.15 20.24
CA GLU A 562 18.70 15.49 20.61
C GLU A 562 17.76 15.08 19.50
N ILE A 563 18.11 15.39 18.27
CA ILE A 563 17.37 14.99 17.07
C ILE A 563 17.31 13.45 16.94
N ALA A 564 18.42 12.75 17.11
CA ALA A 564 18.40 11.30 17.08
C ALA A 564 17.41 10.70 18.08
N LYS A 565 17.32 11.30 19.27
CA LYS A 565 16.36 10.88 20.29
C LYS A 565 14.90 11.03 19.83
N GLU A 566 14.58 12.06 19.08
CA GLU A 566 13.24 12.24 18.50
C GLU A 566 12.90 11.20 17.44
N TYR A 567 13.88 10.77 16.64
CA TYR A 567 13.64 9.85 15.53
C TYR A 567 13.67 8.37 15.94
N ILE A 568 14.61 8.00 16.79
CA ILE A 568 14.88 6.60 17.16
C ILE A 568 14.90 6.32 18.67
N GLY A 569 14.56 7.32 19.51
CA GLY A 569 14.53 7.17 20.97
C GLY A 569 15.90 7.10 21.65
N ARG A 570 17.01 7.29 20.93
CA ARG A 570 18.39 7.12 21.42
C ARG A 570 19.25 8.35 21.15
N GLU A 571 20.12 8.68 22.08
CA GLU A 571 21.09 9.79 21.98
C GLU A 571 22.35 9.31 21.25
N THR A 572 22.47 9.61 19.96
CA THR A 572 23.62 9.28 19.11
C THR A 572 23.84 10.36 18.05
N LEU A 573 25.06 10.50 17.54
CA LEU A 573 25.34 11.30 16.33
C LEU A 573 25.08 10.51 15.05
N GLY A 574 24.94 9.20 15.16
CA GLY A 574 24.66 8.31 14.04
C GLY A 574 25.18 6.91 14.29
N THR A 575 24.99 6.09 13.29
CA THR A 575 25.46 4.70 13.30
C THR A 575 25.94 4.29 11.92
N ILE A 576 26.86 3.33 11.88
CA ILE A 576 27.30 2.69 10.64
C ILE A 576 27.17 1.19 10.83
N TYR A 577 26.39 0.55 9.98
CA TYR A 577 26.14 -0.89 10.08
C TYR A 577 26.24 -1.58 8.72
N SER A 578 26.50 -2.86 8.77
CA SER A 578 26.61 -3.68 7.58
C SER A 578 25.24 -4.03 7.00
N ARG A 579 25.22 -4.60 5.83
CA ARG A 579 24.03 -5.14 5.16
C ARG A 579 23.12 -5.99 6.05
N THR A 580 23.68 -6.66 7.05
CA THR A 580 22.96 -7.54 7.98
C THR A 580 22.65 -6.89 9.33
N GLY A 581 22.75 -5.57 9.44
CA GLY A 581 22.44 -4.83 10.68
C GLY A 581 23.52 -4.93 11.77
N ARG A 582 24.66 -5.59 11.52
CA ARG A 582 25.76 -5.66 12.48
C ARG A 582 26.56 -4.37 12.46
N ALA A 583 27.09 -3.94 13.61
CA ALA A 583 28.02 -2.81 13.67
C ALA A 583 29.13 -2.98 12.63
N PHE A 584 29.42 -1.92 11.90
CA PHE A 584 30.45 -2.01 10.86
C PHE A 584 31.84 -2.05 11.46
N PHE A 585 32.12 -1.18 12.42
CA PHE A 585 33.41 -1.06 13.13
C PHE A 585 33.28 -1.52 14.59
N GLN A 586 34.39 -1.77 15.22
CA GLN A 586 34.44 -1.90 16.67
C GLN A 586 34.03 -0.56 17.33
N LYS A 587 33.51 -0.62 18.55
CA LYS A 587 32.79 0.51 19.21
C LYS A 587 33.60 1.81 19.23
N GLU A 588 34.90 1.74 19.51
CA GLU A 588 35.76 2.94 19.58
C GLU A 588 35.95 3.58 18.20
N LEU A 589 36.31 2.77 17.20
CA LEU A 589 36.52 3.22 15.85
C LEU A 589 35.19 3.71 15.22
N GLN A 590 34.07 3.02 15.50
CA GLN A 590 32.72 3.47 15.10
C GLN A 590 32.45 4.89 15.60
N GLY A 591 32.76 5.15 16.90
CA GLY A 591 32.58 6.47 17.48
C GLY A 591 33.44 7.54 16.80
N GLN A 592 34.68 7.21 16.48
CA GLN A 592 35.63 8.12 15.81
C GLN A 592 35.17 8.45 14.38
N VAL A 593 34.78 7.44 13.60
CA VAL A 593 34.30 7.62 12.22
C VAL A 593 33.00 8.46 12.19
N VAL A 594 32.02 8.10 13.03
CA VAL A 594 30.74 8.82 13.11
C VAL A 594 30.93 10.27 13.56
N SER A 595 31.77 10.51 14.59
CA SER A 595 32.06 11.88 15.06
C SER A 595 32.72 12.70 13.98
N ARG A 596 33.74 12.14 13.29
CA ARG A 596 34.44 12.81 12.20
C ARG A 596 33.50 13.19 11.06
N LEU A 597 32.67 12.26 10.59
CA LEU A 597 31.69 12.52 9.52
C LEU A 597 30.67 13.57 9.94
N ASN A 598 30.16 13.49 11.17
CA ASN A 598 29.23 14.48 11.70
C ASN A 598 29.86 15.88 11.79
N GLU A 599 31.07 15.99 12.33
CA GLU A 599 31.81 17.26 12.40
C GLU A 599 32.01 17.87 11.02
N ASP A 600 32.41 17.06 10.03
CA ASP A 600 32.65 17.53 8.66
C ASP A 600 31.34 17.98 8.00
N LEU A 601 30.21 17.27 8.19
CA LEU A 601 28.89 17.63 7.68
C LEU A 601 28.37 18.94 8.33
N VAL A 602 28.47 19.05 9.64
CA VAL A 602 28.06 20.27 10.38
C VAL A 602 28.91 21.45 9.97
N LYS A 603 30.23 21.30 9.91
CA LYS A 603 31.17 22.38 9.52
C LYS A 603 30.92 22.86 8.08
N ASN A 604 30.51 21.94 7.18
CA ASN A 604 30.14 22.30 5.82
C ASN A 604 28.77 22.97 5.72
N GLY A 605 27.94 22.96 6.77
CA GLY A 605 26.57 23.46 6.78
C GLY A 605 25.62 22.57 5.99
N TYR A 606 25.86 21.25 5.91
CA TYR A 606 25.06 20.31 5.13
C TYR A 606 23.61 20.27 5.61
N PHE A 607 23.40 20.12 6.92
CA PHE A 607 22.07 20.00 7.51
C PHE A 607 21.22 21.27 7.33
N GLU A 608 21.84 22.45 7.42
CA GLU A 608 21.18 23.72 7.18
C GLU A 608 20.85 23.95 5.70
N ARG A 609 21.80 23.60 4.81
CA ARG A 609 21.64 23.73 3.36
C ARG A 609 20.47 22.94 2.81
N TYR A 610 20.28 21.73 3.33
CA TYR A 610 19.22 20.83 2.91
C TYR A 610 18.00 20.86 3.85
N ASN A 611 18.01 21.73 4.87
CA ASN A 611 16.98 21.78 5.89
C ASN A 611 16.58 20.38 6.39
N THR A 612 17.59 19.60 6.80
CA THR A 612 17.42 18.21 7.19
C THR A 612 17.99 17.91 8.58
N ASP A 613 17.38 16.98 9.27
CA ASP A 613 17.76 16.53 10.59
C ASP A 613 18.71 15.34 10.55
N PHE A 614 18.67 14.58 9.47
CA PHE A 614 19.54 13.43 9.26
C PHE A 614 19.82 13.19 7.77
N VAL A 615 20.80 12.36 7.51
CA VAL A 615 21.06 11.78 6.19
C VAL A 615 21.27 10.28 6.31
N LEU A 616 20.64 9.53 5.41
CA LEU A 616 20.77 8.08 5.27
C LEU A 616 21.48 7.77 3.96
N ILE A 617 22.64 7.11 4.04
CA ILE A 617 23.53 6.84 2.90
C ILE A 617 23.82 5.34 2.81
N ASP A 618 23.76 4.80 1.60
CA ASP A 618 24.18 3.45 1.24
C ASP A 618 25.53 3.52 0.53
N ALA A 619 26.54 2.85 1.07
CA ALA A 619 27.93 2.99 0.63
C ALA A 619 28.71 1.68 0.66
N GLU A 620 29.87 1.65 -0.01
CA GLU A 620 30.91 0.66 0.18
C GLU A 620 32.01 1.23 1.06
N ILE A 621 32.45 0.48 2.04
CA ILE A 621 33.52 0.86 2.98
C ILE A 621 34.75 0.02 2.71
N LEU A 622 35.89 0.69 2.50
CA LEU A 622 37.20 0.10 2.16
C LEU A 622 38.18 0.36 3.28
N PRO A 623 39.27 -0.51 3.38
CA PRO A 623 39.58 -1.64 2.51
C PRO A 623 38.76 -2.90 2.83
N TRP A 624 38.81 -3.90 1.96
CA TRP A 624 38.07 -5.15 2.14
C TRP A 624 38.51 -5.89 3.42
N ASN A 625 39.82 -5.93 3.72
CA ASN A 625 40.34 -6.57 4.91
C ASN A 625 39.94 -5.90 6.24
N LEU A 626 39.32 -4.72 6.20
CA LEU A 626 38.86 -4.05 7.42
C LEU A 626 37.82 -4.89 8.17
N LYS A 627 36.95 -5.58 7.44
CA LYS A 627 35.90 -6.46 8.00
C LYS A 627 36.20 -7.95 7.75
N ALA A 628 36.88 -8.27 6.67
CA ALA A 628 37.17 -9.63 6.22
C ALA A 628 38.58 -10.10 6.58
N LYS A 629 39.26 -9.50 7.58
CA LYS A 629 40.67 -9.78 7.93
C LYS A 629 40.93 -11.26 8.12
N ASP A 630 40.12 -11.92 8.91
CA ASP A 630 40.32 -13.34 9.22
C ASP A 630 40.07 -14.23 8.01
N LEU A 631 39.09 -13.88 7.18
CA LEU A 631 38.82 -14.57 5.92
C LEU A 631 40.01 -14.44 4.96
N VAL A 632 40.55 -13.24 4.81
CA VAL A 632 41.71 -12.96 3.94
C VAL A 632 42.92 -13.71 4.39
N LEU A 633 43.31 -13.58 5.67
CA LEU A 633 44.52 -14.18 6.23
C LEU A 633 44.45 -15.71 6.32
N ASN A 634 43.33 -16.24 6.80
CA ASN A 634 43.23 -17.68 7.10
C ASN A 634 42.74 -18.52 5.90
N GLN A 635 42.25 -17.92 4.85
CA GLN A 635 41.74 -18.64 3.68
C GLN A 635 42.41 -18.17 2.39
N TYR A 636 42.19 -16.91 1.96
CA TYR A 636 42.65 -16.48 0.64
C TYR A 636 44.22 -16.51 0.52
N ALA A 637 44.93 -15.98 1.49
CA ALA A 637 46.40 -15.96 1.46
C ALA A 637 46.95 -17.37 1.38
N HIS A 638 46.50 -18.27 2.25
CA HIS A 638 47.02 -19.65 2.27
C HIS A 638 46.67 -20.44 1.01
N VAL A 639 45.44 -20.27 0.49
CA VAL A 639 45.02 -20.97 -0.74
C VAL A 639 45.87 -20.54 -1.93
N GLY A 640 46.10 -19.24 -2.09
CA GLY A 640 46.88 -18.70 -3.20
C GLY A 640 48.37 -19.10 -3.12
N GLU A 641 49.01 -18.97 -1.96
CA GLU A 641 50.38 -19.33 -1.74
C GLU A 641 50.63 -20.81 -1.95
N MET A 642 49.78 -21.66 -1.36
CA MET A 642 49.94 -23.12 -1.47
C MET A 642 49.69 -23.61 -2.89
N ALA A 643 48.67 -23.05 -3.60
CA ALA A 643 48.44 -23.39 -4.99
C ALA A 643 49.65 -23.05 -5.88
N LEU A 644 50.28 -21.92 -5.66
CA LEU A 644 51.47 -21.52 -6.41
C LEU A 644 52.66 -22.46 -6.13
N LEU A 645 52.88 -22.77 -4.87
CA LEU A 645 53.98 -23.63 -4.43
C LEU A 645 53.82 -25.05 -4.99
N ASP A 646 52.64 -25.66 -4.81
CA ASP A 646 52.38 -27.05 -5.25
C ASP A 646 52.47 -27.19 -6.76
N ARG A 647 51.93 -26.24 -7.50
CA ARG A 647 51.97 -26.25 -8.97
C ARG A 647 53.39 -26.03 -9.51
N THR A 648 54.16 -25.15 -8.87
CA THR A 648 55.58 -24.98 -9.25
C THR A 648 56.37 -26.26 -9.07
N ARG A 649 56.22 -26.92 -7.92
CA ARG A 649 56.87 -28.20 -7.65
C ARG A 649 56.41 -29.32 -8.59
N LEU A 650 55.11 -29.34 -8.92
CA LEU A 650 54.58 -30.30 -9.89
C LEU A 650 55.17 -30.04 -11.28
N LYS A 651 55.29 -28.79 -11.71
CA LYS A 651 55.94 -28.42 -12.98
C LYS A 651 57.40 -28.93 -13.02
N ASP A 652 58.21 -28.69 -11.95
CA ASP A 652 59.57 -29.15 -11.86
C ASP A 652 59.64 -30.66 -11.96
N SER A 653 58.75 -31.40 -11.30
CA SER A 653 58.68 -32.85 -11.35
C SER A 653 58.32 -33.39 -12.75
N LEU A 654 57.37 -32.73 -13.43
CA LEU A 654 56.98 -33.07 -14.82
C LEU A 654 58.12 -32.77 -15.82
N GLN A 655 58.88 -31.67 -15.62
CA GLN A 655 60.08 -31.38 -16.42
C GLN A 655 61.12 -32.46 -16.30
N GLN A 656 61.42 -32.94 -15.07
CA GLN A 656 62.31 -34.08 -14.84
C GLN A 656 61.78 -35.37 -15.51
N ALA A 657 60.48 -35.56 -15.53
CA ALA A 657 59.89 -36.70 -16.24
C ALA A 657 60.07 -36.60 -17.78
N ILE A 658 60.00 -35.40 -18.37
CA ILE A 658 60.30 -35.18 -19.80
C ILE A 658 61.79 -35.50 -20.06
N GLU A 659 62.69 -35.00 -19.25
CA GLU A 659 64.16 -35.31 -19.32
C GLU A 659 64.41 -36.80 -19.27
N SER A 660 63.55 -37.55 -18.52
CA SER A 660 63.62 -39.00 -18.40
C SER A 660 62.89 -39.75 -19.54
N GLY A 661 62.49 -39.06 -20.60
CA GLY A 661 61.85 -39.59 -21.78
C GLY A 661 60.37 -39.91 -21.66
N LYS A 662 59.64 -39.31 -20.68
CA LYS A 662 58.18 -39.49 -20.57
C LYS A 662 57.42 -38.42 -21.37
N ASP A 663 56.34 -38.83 -22.01
CA ASP A 663 55.47 -37.91 -22.78
C ASP A 663 54.42 -37.30 -21.84
N VAL A 664 54.76 -36.18 -21.22
CA VAL A 664 53.90 -35.45 -20.27
C VAL A 664 53.82 -33.94 -20.60
N LEU A 665 54.15 -33.56 -21.84
CA LEU A 665 54.19 -32.18 -22.27
C LEU A 665 52.86 -31.46 -22.07
N ASN A 666 51.73 -32.13 -22.36
CA ASN A 666 50.41 -31.57 -22.17
C ASN A 666 50.12 -31.23 -20.68
N TRP A 667 50.58 -32.08 -19.77
CA TRP A 667 50.43 -31.85 -18.34
C TRP A 667 51.25 -30.64 -17.86
N VAL A 668 52.48 -30.47 -18.44
CA VAL A 668 53.27 -29.28 -18.17
C VAL A 668 52.53 -28.00 -18.56
N GLN A 669 51.89 -27.99 -19.76
CA GLN A 669 51.12 -26.86 -20.22
C GLN A 669 49.89 -26.57 -19.33
N GLU A 670 49.17 -27.60 -18.89
CA GLU A 670 48.07 -27.47 -17.95
C GLU A 670 48.52 -26.88 -16.60
N VAL A 671 49.63 -27.35 -16.08
CA VAL A 671 50.20 -26.84 -14.81
C VAL A 671 50.72 -25.42 -14.95
N GLU A 672 51.25 -25.02 -16.12
CA GLU A 672 51.65 -23.64 -16.40
C GLU A 672 50.45 -22.69 -16.37
N VAL A 673 49.33 -23.07 -17.01
CA VAL A 673 48.08 -22.32 -16.91
C VAL A 673 47.60 -22.21 -15.45
N GLY A 674 47.72 -23.30 -14.69
CA GLY A 674 47.38 -23.29 -13.29
C GLY A 674 48.30 -22.39 -12.41
N ILE A 675 49.58 -22.31 -12.73
CA ILE A 675 50.52 -21.38 -12.07
C ILE A 675 50.13 -19.94 -12.34
N ASP A 676 49.81 -19.59 -13.58
CA ASP A 676 49.42 -18.25 -13.96
C ASP A 676 48.07 -17.85 -13.31
N ASN A 677 47.14 -18.78 -13.26
CA ASN A 677 45.88 -18.57 -12.52
C ASN A 677 46.12 -18.30 -11.01
N ALA A 678 47.08 -19.03 -10.38
CA ALA A 678 47.41 -18.81 -8.97
C ALA A 678 48.10 -17.46 -8.73
N LYS A 679 48.94 -16.99 -9.67
CA LYS A 679 49.53 -15.65 -9.61
C LYS A 679 48.45 -14.57 -9.71
N VAL A 680 47.56 -14.67 -10.67
CA VAL A 680 46.41 -13.75 -10.84
C VAL A 680 45.58 -13.69 -9.56
N PHE A 681 45.25 -14.83 -8.97
CA PHE A 681 44.51 -14.89 -7.71
C PHE A 681 45.19 -14.09 -6.59
N ASN A 682 46.53 -14.31 -6.41
CA ASN A 682 47.32 -13.63 -5.38
C ASN A 682 47.38 -12.12 -5.62
N GLU A 683 47.61 -11.70 -6.84
CA GLU A 683 47.70 -10.28 -7.22
C GLU A 683 46.39 -9.55 -6.98
N VAL A 684 45.26 -10.18 -7.33
CA VAL A 684 43.95 -9.52 -7.33
C VAL A 684 43.43 -9.35 -5.91
N TYR A 685 43.49 -10.36 -5.01
CA TYR A 685 42.96 -10.17 -3.67
C TYR A 685 43.76 -9.15 -2.87
N GLN A 686 45.11 -9.12 -3.04
CA GLN A 686 46.00 -8.20 -2.33
C GLN A 686 45.72 -6.73 -2.68
N LYS A 687 45.27 -6.44 -3.89
CA LYS A 687 44.91 -5.08 -4.34
C LYS A 687 43.87 -4.40 -3.46
N TYR A 688 42.98 -5.17 -2.83
CA TYR A 688 41.86 -4.67 -2.03
C TYR A 688 42.15 -4.69 -0.52
N CYS A 689 43.40 -5.00 -0.13
CA CYS A 689 43.81 -5.13 1.24
C CYS A 689 44.96 -4.18 1.52
N TRP A 690 44.76 -3.23 2.44
CA TRP A 690 45.83 -2.35 2.92
C TRP A 690 45.64 -2.07 4.41
N GLU A 691 46.70 -1.59 5.05
CA GLU A 691 46.70 -1.28 6.48
C GLU A 691 45.91 0.00 6.77
N THR A 692 45.23 0.02 7.90
CA THR A 692 44.51 1.18 8.43
C THR A 692 44.99 1.49 9.82
N ASP A 693 45.17 2.79 10.15
CA ASP A 693 45.53 3.25 11.50
C ASP A 693 44.50 4.31 11.96
N GLY A 694 43.63 3.93 12.89
CA GLY A 694 42.48 4.74 13.26
C GLY A 694 41.63 5.07 12.07
N LEU A 695 41.49 6.38 11.72
CA LEU A 695 40.76 6.83 10.55
C LEU A 695 41.57 6.80 9.25
N GLU A 696 42.87 6.73 9.35
CA GLU A 696 43.78 6.74 8.19
C GLU A 696 43.63 5.45 7.39
N GLY A 697 43.50 5.56 6.08
CA GLY A 697 43.35 4.43 5.19
C GLY A 697 41.90 3.97 5.02
N ILE A 698 40.95 4.43 5.85
CA ILE A 698 39.51 4.14 5.65
C ILE A 698 38.94 5.04 4.52
N GLN A 699 38.23 4.42 3.60
CA GLN A 699 37.53 5.12 2.53
C GLN A 699 36.06 4.66 2.45
N ILE A 700 35.16 5.59 2.19
CA ILE A 700 33.71 5.36 2.09
C ILE A 700 33.26 5.84 0.71
N ALA A 701 32.82 4.93 -0.13
CA ALA A 701 32.29 5.20 -1.47
C ALA A 701 30.76 5.12 -1.45
N PRO A 702 30.04 6.26 -1.36
CA PRO A 702 28.58 6.26 -1.40
C PRO A 702 28.05 5.74 -2.75
N PHE A 703 26.95 4.97 -2.71
CA PHE A 703 26.18 4.60 -3.92
C PHE A 703 24.95 5.48 -4.06
N HIS A 704 24.23 5.64 -2.93
CA HIS A 704 22.98 6.35 -2.90
C HIS A 704 22.85 7.17 -1.62
N THR A 705 22.35 8.40 -1.76
CA THR A 705 21.70 9.12 -0.69
C THR A 705 20.24 8.69 -0.70
N LEU A 706 19.80 7.97 0.35
CA LEU A 706 18.48 7.34 0.36
C LEU A 706 17.39 8.28 0.85
N ALA A 707 17.68 9.07 1.90
CA ALA A 707 16.71 9.95 2.52
C ALA A 707 17.34 11.11 3.30
N HIS A 708 16.58 12.16 3.39
CA HIS A 708 16.62 13.22 4.39
C HIS A 708 15.42 13.11 5.33
N SER A 709 15.30 14.02 6.30
CA SER A 709 14.25 13.95 7.32
C SER A 709 12.82 14.14 6.78
N SER A 710 12.67 14.83 5.66
CA SER A 710 11.37 15.17 5.06
C SER A 710 11.11 14.52 3.70
N GLU A 711 12.08 13.85 3.11
CA GLU A 711 11.96 13.29 1.77
C GLU A 711 12.86 12.07 1.56
N THR A 712 12.43 11.19 0.64
CA THR A 712 13.23 10.08 0.13
C THR A 712 13.66 10.37 -1.31
N PHE A 713 14.76 9.78 -1.76
CA PHE A 713 15.35 10.09 -3.07
C PHE A 713 15.22 8.93 -4.07
N PHE A 714 14.24 8.08 -3.89
CA PHE A 714 13.96 6.97 -4.80
C PHE A 714 13.31 7.40 -6.13
N ASP A 715 12.88 8.65 -6.21
CA ASP A 715 12.40 9.31 -7.43
C ASP A 715 13.53 9.96 -8.25
N LYS A 716 14.72 10.09 -7.67
CA LYS A 716 15.88 10.72 -8.33
C LYS A 716 16.60 9.74 -9.25
N PRO A 717 17.13 10.21 -10.39
CA PRO A 717 17.90 9.37 -11.28
C PRO A 717 19.26 8.97 -10.66
N HIS A 718 19.85 7.88 -11.13
CA HIS A 718 21.14 7.41 -10.63
C HIS A 718 22.26 8.43 -10.90
N THR A 719 22.21 9.21 -11.96
CA THR A 719 23.13 10.33 -12.20
C THR A 719 23.09 11.37 -11.08
N TRP A 720 21.90 11.70 -10.56
CA TRP A 720 21.78 12.60 -9.41
C TRP A 720 22.48 12.02 -8.16
N HIS A 721 22.33 10.72 -7.90
CA HIS A 721 23.01 10.08 -6.78
C HIS A 721 24.53 10.13 -6.93
N MET A 722 25.04 9.97 -8.16
CA MET A 722 26.49 10.08 -8.42
C MET A 722 27.01 11.51 -8.21
N GLU A 723 26.24 12.52 -8.60
CA GLU A 723 26.59 13.93 -8.32
C GLU A 723 26.59 14.24 -6.83
N LYS A 724 25.64 13.68 -6.06
CA LYS A 724 25.63 13.75 -4.61
C LYS A 724 26.86 13.08 -3.96
N ASN A 725 27.29 11.95 -4.48
CA ASN A 725 28.50 11.28 -4.02
C ASN A 725 29.74 12.16 -4.21
N LYS A 726 29.82 12.90 -5.31
CA LYS A 726 30.87 13.87 -5.55
C LYS A 726 30.83 15.03 -4.56
N GLU A 727 29.64 15.51 -4.16
CA GLU A 727 29.50 16.51 -3.10
C GLU A 727 30.08 16.01 -1.78
N PHE A 728 29.81 14.77 -1.38
CA PHE A 728 30.32 14.19 -0.12
C PHE A 728 31.87 14.14 -0.11
N SER A 729 32.51 13.81 -1.23
CA SER A 729 33.97 13.80 -1.32
C SER A 729 34.60 15.20 -1.08
N GLY A 730 33.85 16.26 -1.38
CA GLY A 730 34.22 17.63 -1.06
C GLY A 730 33.95 18.03 0.41
N ILE A 731 33.14 17.25 1.15
CA ILE A 731 32.80 17.54 2.55
C ILE A 731 33.80 16.89 3.52
N SER A 732 34.13 15.61 3.31
CA SER A 732 35.02 14.86 4.17
C SER A 732 36.03 14.04 3.38
N GLY A 733 37.29 14.03 3.82
CA GLY A 733 38.34 13.19 3.22
C GLY A 733 38.13 11.69 3.41
N LEU A 734 37.15 11.26 4.21
CA LEU A 734 36.72 9.87 4.30
C LEU A 734 35.87 9.41 3.12
N PHE A 735 35.21 10.30 2.42
CA PHE A 735 34.40 9.94 1.26
C PHE A 735 35.24 9.85 -0.02
N LEU A 736 35.00 8.80 -0.78
CA LEU A 736 35.62 8.52 -2.07
C LEU A 736 34.61 8.75 -3.19
N GLU A 737 34.99 9.51 -4.22
CA GLU A 737 34.21 9.67 -5.45
C GLU A 737 34.25 8.38 -6.28
N THR A 738 33.12 7.97 -6.81
CA THR A 738 32.99 6.81 -7.69
C THR A 738 32.90 7.24 -9.14
N GLU A 739 33.77 6.69 -10.01
CA GLU A 739 33.70 6.92 -11.44
C GLU A 739 32.45 6.26 -12.04
N PHE A 740 31.77 6.97 -12.94
CA PHE A 740 30.62 6.46 -13.66
C PHE A 740 30.53 6.98 -15.10
N ARG A 741 29.76 6.29 -15.93
CA ARG A 741 29.47 6.71 -17.31
C ARG A 741 27.98 6.50 -17.60
N VAL A 742 27.43 7.36 -18.47
CA VAL A 742 26.06 7.23 -18.97
C VAL A 742 26.10 6.51 -20.31
N VAL A 743 25.23 5.55 -20.49
CA VAL A 743 25.15 4.70 -21.67
C VAL A 743 23.74 4.81 -22.26
N ASN A 744 23.61 5.36 -23.46
CA ASN A 744 22.32 5.61 -24.12
C ASN A 744 22.29 5.27 -25.60
N ASP A 745 23.43 4.89 -26.21
CA ASP A 745 23.54 4.47 -27.59
C ASP A 745 24.64 3.41 -27.81
N GLU A 746 24.80 2.93 -29.03
CA GLU A 746 25.81 1.90 -29.34
C GLU A 746 27.26 2.41 -29.17
N ALA A 747 27.53 3.69 -29.37
CA ALA A 747 28.86 4.26 -29.20
C ALA A 747 29.24 4.29 -27.72
N THR A 748 28.37 4.81 -26.86
CA THR A 748 28.60 4.84 -25.41
C THR A 748 28.61 3.45 -24.77
N MET A 749 27.86 2.48 -25.32
CA MET A 749 27.97 1.08 -24.91
C MET A 749 29.37 0.52 -25.23
N LYS A 750 29.88 0.80 -26.40
CA LYS A 750 31.22 0.35 -26.80
C LYS A 750 32.29 0.96 -25.89
N GLU A 751 32.23 2.27 -25.65
CA GLU A 751 33.15 2.95 -24.73
C GLU A 751 33.08 2.38 -23.30
N ALA A 752 31.89 2.02 -22.83
CA ALA A 752 31.72 1.41 -21.53
C ALA A 752 32.33 -0.02 -21.48
N ILE A 753 32.21 -0.79 -22.56
CA ILE A 753 32.85 -2.12 -22.68
C ILE A 753 34.38 -1.98 -22.68
N GLU A 754 34.92 -1.05 -23.47
CA GLU A 754 36.35 -0.77 -23.52
C GLU A 754 36.87 -0.37 -22.12
N TRP A 755 36.16 0.49 -21.42
CA TRP A 755 36.48 0.87 -20.04
C TRP A 755 36.43 -0.35 -19.08
N TRP A 756 35.44 -1.25 -19.24
CA TRP A 756 35.39 -2.47 -18.43
C TRP A 756 36.55 -3.42 -18.72
N GLU A 757 37.00 -3.54 -19.98
CA GLU A 757 38.16 -4.36 -20.35
C GLU A 757 39.46 -3.78 -19.76
N GLU A 758 39.64 -2.46 -19.80
CA GLU A 758 40.77 -1.78 -19.14
C GLU A 758 40.77 -2.07 -17.63
N MET A 759 39.64 -1.90 -16.94
CA MET A 759 39.50 -2.22 -15.53
C MET A 759 39.76 -3.70 -15.25
N ASN A 760 39.35 -4.59 -16.13
CA ASN A 760 39.59 -6.01 -16.01
C ASN A 760 41.06 -6.36 -16.13
N GLU A 761 41.81 -5.75 -17.06
CA GLU A 761 43.26 -5.94 -17.20
C GLU A 761 44.00 -5.44 -15.96
N ASP A 762 43.57 -4.36 -15.36
CA ASP A 762 44.11 -3.86 -14.10
C ASP A 762 43.67 -4.68 -12.88
N GLY A 763 42.81 -5.69 -13.04
CA GLY A 763 42.35 -6.55 -11.94
C GLY A 763 41.32 -5.89 -11.02
N HIS A 764 40.59 -4.86 -11.49
CA HIS A 764 39.48 -4.29 -10.73
C HIS A 764 38.25 -5.23 -10.69
N GLU A 765 37.36 -5.00 -9.74
CA GLU A 765 36.14 -5.84 -9.56
C GLU A 765 35.20 -5.77 -10.78
N GLY A 766 35.22 -4.68 -11.54
CA GLY A 766 34.33 -4.43 -12.66
C GLY A 766 33.41 -3.25 -12.40
N PHE A 767 32.18 -3.31 -12.92
CA PHE A 767 31.18 -2.27 -12.69
C PHE A 767 29.76 -2.80 -12.39
N VAL A 768 28.88 -1.89 -12.04
CA VAL A 768 27.45 -2.14 -11.85
C VAL A 768 26.71 -1.37 -12.94
N VAL A 769 25.80 -2.05 -13.64
CA VAL A 769 24.88 -1.42 -14.61
C VAL A 769 23.54 -1.18 -13.92
N LYS A 770 23.06 0.05 -14.02
CA LYS A 770 21.79 0.49 -13.45
C LYS A 770 20.94 1.19 -14.51
N PRO A 771 19.61 1.09 -14.49
CA PRO A 771 18.78 1.99 -15.29
C PRO A 771 18.95 3.42 -14.77
N GLU A 772 18.72 4.45 -15.63
CA GLU A 772 18.79 5.85 -15.19
C GLU A 772 17.79 6.13 -14.04
N SER A 773 16.56 5.64 -14.18
CA SER A 773 15.56 5.76 -13.10
C SER A 773 15.83 4.77 -12.00
N TYR A 774 15.83 5.23 -10.75
CA TYR A 774 16.04 4.40 -9.55
C TYR A 774 15.02 3.25 -9.45
N ILE A 775 13.75 3.55 -9.73
CA ILE A 775 12.66 2.56 -9.78
C ILE A 775 12.18 2.45 -11.22
N THR A 776 12.47 1.33 -11.85
CA THR A 776 12.15 1.09 -13.26
C THR A 776 11.16 -0.06 -13.42
N ARG A 777 10.15 0.13 -14.27
CA ARG A 777 9.12 -0.88 -14.57
C ARG A 777 9.01 -1.10 -16.07
N TYR A 778 8.71 -2.34 -16.43
CA TYR A 778 8.36 -2.71 -17.79
C TYR A 778 7.12 -3.61 -17.78
N ASN A 779 6.10 -3.26 -18.56
CA ASN A 779 4.81 -3.96 -18.56
C ASN A 779 4.23 -4.17 -17.13
N GLY A 780 4.33 -3.15 -16.29
CA GLY A 780 3.85 -3.16 -14.90
C GLY A 780 4.72 -3.94 -13.91
N LYS A 781 5.76 -4.63 -14.36
CA LYS A 781 6.68 -5.40 -13.50
C LYS A 781 7.92 -4.58 -13.16
N LEU A 782 8.34 -4.66 -11.90
CA LEU A 782 9.58 -4.08 -11.43
C LEU A 782 10.78 -4.77 -12.09
N LEU A 783 11.74 -3.99 -12.60
CA LEU A 783 13.00 -4.48 -13.13
C LEU A 783 14.06 -4.56 -12.04
N GLN A 784 15.16 -5.29 -12.32
CA GLN A 784 16.32 -5.31 -11.42
C GLN A 784 16.89 -3.89 -11.28
N PRO A 785 17.08 -3.40 -10.05
CA PRO A 785 17.59 -2.04 -9.81
C PRO A 785 19.06 -1.90 -10.19
N ALA A 786 19.78 -3.00 -10.24
CA ALA A 786 21.19 -3.04 -10.59
C ALA A 786 21.61 -4.44 -11.06
N ILE A 787 22.55 -4.50 -11.99
CA ILE A 787 23.19 -5.75 -12.45
C ILE A 787 24.70 -5.56 -12.31
N LYS A 788 25.36 -6.42 -11.52
CA LYS A 788 26.82 -6.41 -11.38
C LYS A 788 27.48 -7.18 -12.52
N VAL A 789 28.51 -6.63 -13.09
CA VAL A 789 29.34 -7.25 -14.14
C VAL A 789 30.78 -7.26 -13.65
N ARG A 790 31.24 -8.42 -13.20
CA ARG A 790 32.53 -8.55 -12.55
C ARG A 790 33.63 -8.94 -13.52
N GLY A 791 34.82 -8.40 -13.29
CA GLY A 791 36.00 -8.62 -14.11
C GLY A 791 36.50 -10.06 -14.08
N ARG A 792 37.04 -10.50 -15.20
CA ARG A 792 37.55 -11.86 -15.39
C ARG A 792 38.64 -12.24 -14.39
N LYS A 793 39.60 -11.34 -14.08
CA LYS A 793 40.65 -11.56 -13.08
C LYS A 793 40.04 -11.62 -11.67
N TYR A 794 39.11 -10.72 -11.34
CA TYR A 794 38.46 -10.69 -10.04
C TYR A 794 37.65 -11.96 -9.75
N LEU A 795 37.04 -12.57 -10.72
CA LEU A 795 36.23 -13.76 -10.54
C LEU A 795 37.04 -15.00 -10.05
N HIS A 796 38.39 -14.99 -10.11
CA HIS A 796 39.21 -15.99 -9.46
C HIS A 796 38.98 -15.99 -7.94
N ILE A 797 38.73 -14.80 -7.32
CA ILE A 797 38.46 -14.70 -5.89
C ILE A 797 37.13 -15.39 -5.55
N ILE A 798 36.12 -15.27 -6.42
CA ILE A 798 34.76 -15.71 -6.16
C ILE A 798 34.54 -17.20 -6.47
N TYR A 799 35.11 -17.67 -7.57
CA TYR A 799 34.82 -19.01 -8.09
C TYR A 799 36.01 -19.98 -7.97
N GLY A 800 37.17 -19.48 -7.47
CA GLY A 800 38.37 -20.26 -7.28
C GLY A 800 39.39 -20.07 -8.40
N ILE A 801 40.63 -20.48 -8.12
CA ILE A 801 41.82 -20.26 -8.95
C ILE A 801 41.63 -20.75 -10.39
N ASP A 802 41.01 -21.89 -10.56
CA ASP A 802 40.87 -22.57 -11.88
C ASP A 802 39.48 -22.41 -12.51
N TYR A 803 38.72 -21.37 -12.15
CA TYR A 803 37.35 -21.22 -12.66
C TYR A 803 37.28 -21.05 -14.20
N LEU A 804 38.34 -20.55 -14.83
CA LEU A 804 38.47 -20.36 -16.27
C LEU A 804 38.77 -21.63 -17.06
N LEU A 805 39.13 -22.73 -16.40
CA LEU A 805 39.26 -24.01 -17.11
C LEU A 805 37.93 -24.36 -17.78
N PRO A 806 37.95 -24.87 -19.04
CA PRO A 806 36.73 -25.04 -19.86
C PRO A 806 35.63 -25.83 -19.16
N GLU A 807 35.94 -26.89 -18.45
CA GLU A 807 35.02 -27.74 -17.71
C GLU A 807 34.36 -27.00 -16.54
N ASN A 808 35.11 -26.18 -15.81
CA ASN A 808 34.61 -25.37 -14.70
C ASN A 808 33.74 -24.22 -15.20
N LEU A 809 34.16 -23.54 -16.25
CA LEU A 809 33.42 -22.44 -16.86
C LEU A 809 32.08 -22.92 -17.43
N ILE A 810 32.05 -24.06 -18.13
CA ILE A 810 30.80 -24.67 -18.64
C ILE A 810 29.83 -25.00 -17.50
N ARG A 811 30.34 -25.52 -16.38
CA ARG A 811 29.53 -25.83 -15.20
C ARG A 811 28.97 -24.58 -14.55
N LEU A 812 29.77 -23.51 -14.43
CA LEU A 812 29.35 -22.23 -13.88
C LEU A 812 28.29 -21.54 -14.75
N LYS A 813 28.41 -21.62 -16.08
CA LYS A 813 27.43 -21.08 -17.03
C LYS A 813 26.04 -21.76 -16.93
N LYS A 814 25.91 -22.92 -16.34
CA LYS A 814 24.64 -23.64 -16.14
C LYS A 814 23.90 -23.26 -14.85
N ARG A 815 24.45 -22.37 -14.02
CA ARG A 815 23.84 -21.96 -12.76
C ARG A 815 22.51 -21.19 -13.00
N ASN A 816 21.51 -21.53 -12.19
CA ASN A 816 20.20 -20.84 -12.21
C ASN A 816 20.16 -19.74 -11.14
N ALA A 817 20.09 -18.50 -11.55
CA ALA A 817 20.03 -17.33 -10.66
C ALA A 817 18.57 -16.84 -10.39
N GLY A 818 17.55 -17.48 -10.94
CA GLY A 818 16.19 -16.94 -10.93
C GLY A 818 15.56 -16.76 -9.53
N LYS A 819 15.88 -17.63 -8.55
CA LYS A 819 15.40 -17.46 -7.17
C LYS A 819 16.05 -16.21 -6.52
N LYS A 820 17.38 -16.05 -6.69
CA LYS A 820 18.13 -14.88 -6.17
C LYS A 820 17.62 -13.56 -6.77
N GLN A 821 17.36 -13.55 -8.07
CA GLN A 821 16.81 -12.38 -8.76
C GLN A 821 15.43 -11.97 -8.21
N ARG A 822 14.55 -12.93 -7.96
CA ARG A 822 13.23 -12.64 -7.36
C ARG A 822 13.33 -12.14 -5.93
N ASN A 823 14.18 -12.75 -5.12
CA ASN A 823 14.38 -12.30 -3.74
C ASN A 823 14.99 -10.89 -3.70
N ALA A 824 15.98 -10.59 -4.55
CA ALA A 824 16.57 -9.26 -4.64
C ALA A 824 15.52 -8.16 -4.92
N LEU A 825 14.52 -8.43 -5.77
CA LEU A 825 13.42 -7.49 -6.02
C LEU A 825 12.51 -7.30 -4.80
N LYS A 826 12.24 -8.36 -4.05
CA LYS A 826 11.46 -8.29 -2.80
C LYS A 826 12.22 -7.50 -1.72
N GLU A 827 13.49 -7.82 -1.52
CA GLU A 827 14.38 -7.13 -0.57
C GLU A 827 14.51 -5.64 -0.93
N PHE A 828 14.69 -5.32 -2.20
CA PHE A 828 14.72 -3.94 -2.69
C PHE A 828 13.42 -3.20 -2.37
N SER A 829 12.28 -3.81 -2.66
CA SER A 829 10.97 -3.19 -2.40
C SER A 829 10.69 -2.99 -0.92
N LEU A 830 11.10 -3.94 -0.06
CA LEU A 830 11.01 -3.80 1.39
C LEU A 830 11.94 -2.69 1.90
N GLY A 831 13.16 -2.56 1.34
CA GLY A 831 14.08 -1.50 1.70
C GLY A 831 13.52 -0.10 1.39
N VAL A 832 12.98 0.09 0.19
CA VAL A 832 12.32 1.34 -0.22
C VAL A 832 11.12 1.63 0.69
N GLU A 833 10.26 0.64 0.92
CA GLU A 833 9.09 0.77 1.78
C GLU A 833 9.47 1.15 3.21
N GLY A 834 10.48 0.51 3.80
CA GLY A 834 10.96 0.79 5.16
C GLY A 834 11.44 2.23 5.32
N VAL A 835 12.23 2.75 4.36
CA VAL A 835 12.70 4.13 4.40
C VAL A 835 11.55 5.13 4.21
N ASN A 836 10.61 4.85 3.29
CA ASN A 836 9.41 5.68 3.12
C ASN A 836 8.59 5.76 4.41
N ARG A 837 8.37 4.64 5.08
CA ARG A 837 7.67 4.59 6.37
C ARG A 837 8.39 5.38 7.45
N PHE A 838 9.71 5.30 7.50
CA PHE A 838 10.52 6.03 8.48
C PHE A 838 10.44 7.55 8.26
N VAL A 839 10.61 8.02 7.04
CA VAL A 839 10.49 9.45 6.68
C VAL A 839 9.06 9.96 6.92
N ASN A 840 8.05 9.15 6.63
CA ASN A 840 6.64 9.46 6.92
C ASN A 840 6.28 9.37 8.41
N ARG A 841 7.26 9.17 9.30
CA ARG A 841 7.05 9.11 10.75
C ARG A 841 6.05 8.03 11.19
N GLU A 842 5.97 6.91 10.47
CA GLU A 842 5.23 5.73 10.93
C GLU A 842 5.87 5.13 12.19
N SER A 843 5.16 4.23 12.88
CA SER A 843 5.75 3.56 14.04
C SER A 843 6.98 2.76 13.64
N LEU A 844 8.00 2.72 14.52
CA LEU A 844 9.21 1.93 14.26
C LEU A 844 8.90 0.45 14.05
N GLU A 845 7.85 -0.10 14.69
CA GLU A 845 7.37 -1.47 14.43
C GLU A 845 7.11 -1.68 12.94
N ARG A 846 6.48 -0.72 12.25
CA ARG A 846 6.19 -0.82 10.81
C ARG A 846 7.43 -0.70 9.93
N VAL A 847 8.41 0.05 10.36
CA VAL A 847 9.73 0.11 9.69
C VAL A 847 10.45 -1.23 9.85
N HIS A 848 10.41 -1.78 11.07
CA HIS A 848 11.06 -3.05 11.39
C HIS A 848 10.40 -4.27 10.76
N GLU A 849 9.12 -4.23 10.39
CA GLU A 849 8.49 -5.23 9.51
C GLU A 849 9.30 -5.40 8.21
N CYS A 850 9.75 -4.30 7.63
CA CYS A 850 10.57 -4.31 6.41
C CYS A 850 11.98 -4.83 6.68
N VAL A 851 12.63 -4.35 7.75
CA VAL A 851 13.98 -4.77 8.15
C VAL A 851 14.04 -6.27 8.41
N LEU A 852 13.10 -6.78 9.23
CA LEU A 852 13.00 -8.20 9.54
C LEU A 852 12.66 -9.03 8.29
N GLY A 853 11.81 -8.49 7.41
CA GLY A 853 11.46 -9.13 6.15
C GLY A 853 12.67 -9.32 5.23
N ILE A 854 13.56 -8.33 5.15
CA ILE A 854 14.79 -8.44 4.36
C ILE A 854 15.71 -9.53 4.94
N LEU A 855 15.92 -9.54 6.25
CA LEU A 855 16.72 -10.58 6.89
C LEU A 855 16.16 -11.98 6.68
N ALA A 856 14.83 -12.12 6.78
CA ALA A 856 14.15 -13.41 6.59
C ALA A 856 14.18 -13.90 5.13
N LEU A 857 14.26 -13.00 4.16
CA LEU A 857 14.35 -13.32 2.72
C LEU A 857 15.79 -13.56 2.25
N GLU A 858 16.77 -13.31 3.09
CA GLU A 858 18.18 -13.34 2.71
C GLU A 858 18.53 -14.60 1.90
N ALA A 859 19.07 -14.39 0.71
CA ALA A 859 19.32 -15.46 -0.23
C ALA A 859 20.66 -16.19 -0.02
N GLU A 860 21.53 -15.62 0.78
CA GLU A 860 22.88 -16.17 1.03
C GLU A 860 23.17 -16.24 2.52
N PRO A 861 23.67 -17.39 3.01
CA PRO A 861 24.04 -17.49 4.41
C PRO A 861 25.19 -16.52 4.72
N ILE A 862 25.12 -15.91 5.88
CA ILE A 862 26.16 -15.02 6.39
C ILE A 862 27.40 -15.87 6.70
N ASP A 863 28.55 -15.44 6.22
CA ASP A 863 29.79 -16.06 6.65
C ASP A 863 30.07 -15.64 8.11
N PRO A 864 30.09 -16.57 9.06
CA PRO A 864 30.27 -16.24 10.48
C PRO A 864 31.66 -15.61 10.80
N ARG A 865 32.59 -15.59 9.85
CA ARG A 865 33.91 -14.95 9.96
C ARG A 865 33.90 -13.46 9.55
N LEU A 866 32.82 -13.02 8.92
CA LEU A 866 32.53 -11.62 8.55
C LEU A 866 31.69 -10.94 9.61
#